data_d261024e92a8b4a1468f202577317c63
#
_entry.id   d261024e92a8b4a1468f202577317c63
#
_cell.length_a   1.000
_cell.length_b   1.000
_cell.length_c   1.000
_cell.angle_alpha   90.00
_cell.angle_beta   90.00
_cell.angle_gamma   90.00
#
_symmetry.space_group_name_H-M   'P 1'
#
loop_
_entity.id
_entity.type
_entity.pdbx_description
1 polymer ?
#
loop_
_entity_poly.entity_id
_entity_poly.type
_entity_poly.pdbx_seq_one_letter_code
_entity_poly.pdbx_strand_id
1 'polypeptide(L)'
;MIKKTTYTGIDVFRMIAALLVITIHTSPLTSVDDTADFILTRILARVAVPFFFMASGFFLFSRRDGGVPSAGRLLTFLKKTALLYATAVLLYLPLNFYNGTIQNWISLPNLLNDLFIEGTFYHLWYVPASMLGAAISWVLIKCFKEKGAIIGAGLLYIIGLFGDSYYGFSETVPIFKEFYHTIFTIADYTRNGFFFAPVFMILGSYIANQSKPYAKKTCILGLCVSVALLLAEGLLLKSLNVQKHDSMYVMLLPCVFFLFQYLLRWVGKDAARLRGYSVTLYIIHPWMIVLVRQLAAFTKLKWLLVDNSIAHFLAVAAVSLAAALLWSAIIQRIKGTTSPPQSRMDRAWAEVNLSHLAHNARLLQRILPQGCSIMAVVKANAYGHGDITVAKTLRKEGIRAFAVATIDEGVRLRKNGIKGEILILGSTDVKRSVELLRYNLSQTIVDKQFASELNSTGNSVQAHIKVDTGMHRLGESHERIDEIKQIFCCKHLRINGIYTHLCASDSLEAGDAAFTRLQIQRFNMLLNSLKQQGVSLPKTHILSSYGVMNHGDVRCDYVRIGLALYGASEKPRQHIDLMPVLSLKARVIHINQIAAGESVGYARAFVAQRDTLVAVLAIGYADGVPRSLCENGEVLLRGQRAAIIGTICMDQLMVDVTDIQGVQRGDIATLIGQDGREEISAVEAAKKAETIPNELLSRLSSRLERVVL
;
A
#
# COMPACT_ATOMS: atom_id res chain seq x y z
N MET A 1 3.23 -6.51 6.10
CA MET A 1 2.27 -5.94 5.11
C MET A 1 2.98 -5.66 3.79
N ILE A 2 2.56 -6.33 2.73
CA ILE A 2 3.17 -6.30 1.39
C ILE A 2 2.89 -4.92 0.76
N LYS A 3 3.93 -4.20 0.36
CA LYS A 3 3.86 -2.91 -0.34
C LYS A 3 2.79 -2.92 -1.44
N LYS A 4 1.78 -2.05 -1.35
CA LYS A 4 1.00 -1.63 -2.51
C LYS A 4 1.90 -0.76 -3.40
N THR A 5 2.51 -1.36 -4.40
CA THR A 5 3.14 -0.60 -5.49
C THR A 5 2.05 0.23 -6.18
N THR A 6 2.14 1.56 -6.10
CA THR A 6 1.23 2.45 -6.81
C THR A 6 1.72 2.58 -8.25
N TYR A 7 0.92 2.14 -9.20
CA TYR A 7 1.19 2.27 -10.63
C TYR A 7 0.43 3.48 -11.18
N THR A 8 0.96 4.68 -10.92
CA THR A 8 0.30 5.95 -11.27
C THR A 8 -0.10 6.03 -12.74
N GLY A 9 0.78 5.61 -13.67
CA GLY A 9 0.47 5.63 -15.10
C GLY A 9 -0.71 4.72 -15.46
N ILE A 10 -0.80 3.52 -14.85
CA ILE A 10 -1.94 2.62 -15.05
C ILE A 10 -3.23 3.23 -14.49
N ASP A 11 -3.18 3.86 -13.32
CA ASP A 11 -4.36 4.44 -12.68
C ASP A 11 -4.88 5.67 -13.44
N VAL A 12 -3.98 6.49 -13.98
CA VAL A 12 -4.34 7.62 -14.86
C VAL A 12 -4.93 7.12 -16.18
N PHE A 13 -4.29 6.14 -16.81
CA PHE A 13 -4.78 5.62 -18.09
C PHE A 13 -6.12 4.90 -17.95
N ARG A 14 -6.48 4.34 -16.81
CA ARG A 14 -7.84 3.82 -16.54
C ARG A 14 -8.92 4.89 -16.75
N MET A 15 -8.66 6.13 -16.36
CA MET A 15 -9.59 7.24 -16.61
C MET A 15 -9.68 7.56 -18.11
N ILE A 16 -8.54 7.60 -18.80
CA ILE A 16 -8.49 7.81 -20.25
C ILE A 16 -9.24 6.68 -20.97
N ALA A 17 -8.99 5.43 -20.57
CA ALA A 17 -9.67 4.27 -21.14
C ALA A 17 -11.20 4.31 -20.92
N ALA A 18 -11.66 4.75 -19.74
CA ALA A 18 -13.09 4.93 -19.49
C ALA A 18 -13.71 6.04 -20.37
N LEU A 19 -12.98 7.13 -20.63
CA LEU A 19 -13.40 8.17 -21.57
C LEU A 19 -13.43 7.64 -23.01
N LEU A 20 -12.43 6.83 -23.43
CA LEU A 20 -12.43 6.18 -24.75
C LEU A 20 -13.63 5.23 -24.91
N VAL A 21 -14.10 4.59 -23.84
CA VAL A 21 -15.36 3.79 -23.90
C VAL A 21 -16.55 4.71 -24.15
N ILE A 22 -16.65 5.89 -23.50
CA ILE A 22 -17.70 6.86 -23.79
C ILE A 22 -17.61 7.32 -25.26
N THR A 23 -16.39 7.56 -25.78
CA THR A 23 -16.14 7.92 -27.17
C THR A 23 -16.72 6.87 -28.14
N ILE A 24 -16.50 5.57 -27.88
CA ILE A 24 -17.05 4.48 -28.69
C ILE A 24 -18.59 4.53 -28.78
N HIS A 25 -19.24 4.92 -27.68
CA HIS A 25 -20.72 4.88 -27.56
C HIS A 25 -21.42 6.20 -27.93
N THR A 26 -20.65 7.29 -28.11
CA THR A 26 -21.21 8.61 -28.48
C THR A 26 -20.81 9.08 -29.85
N SER A 27 -19.82 8.46 -30.50
CA SER A 27 -19.32 8.78 -31.84
C SER A 27 -19.14 10.28 -32.06
N PRO A 28 -18.13 10.91 -31.39
CA PRO A 28 -18.04 12.36 -31.25
C PRO A 28 -17.72 13.14 -32.52
N LEU A 29 -17.33 12.49 -33.61
CA LEU A 29 -16.93 13.17 -34.84
C LEU A 29 -17.89 12.94 -36.03
N THR A 30 -19.00 12.19 -35.84
CA THR A 30 -19.96 11.91 -36.90
C THR A 30 -20.60 13.15 -37.53
N SER A 31 -20.75 14.26 -36.78
CA SER A 31 -21.24 15.52 -37.31
C SER A 31 -20.16 16.32 -38.07
N VAL A 32 -18.89 15.85 -38.09
CA VAL A 32 -17.76 16.53 -38.72
C VAL A 32 -17.25 15.72 -39.89
N ASP A 33 -16.85 14.46 -39.69
CA ASP A 33 -16.33 13.57 -40.71
C ASP A 33 -16.43 12.11 -40.26
N ASP A 34 -17.11 11.29 -41.06
CA ASP A 34 -17.35 9.85 -40.71
C ASP A 34 -16.05 9.03 -40.71
N THR A 35 -15.04 9.42 -41.52
CA THR A 35 -13.77 8.70 -41.54
C THR A 35 -12.96 9.00 -40.26
N ALA A 36 -12.96 10.26 -39.84
CA ALA A 36 -12.35 10.68 -38.58
C ALA A 36 -13.01 10.01 -37.38
N ASP A 37 -14.35 9.91 -37.40
CA ASP A 37 -15.09 9.19 -36.34
C ASP A 37 -14.74 7.71 -36.34
N PHE A 38 -14.68 7.06 -37.51
CA PHE A 38 -14.27 5.67 -37.61
C PHE A 38 -12.85 5.44 -37.06
N ILE A 39 -11.89 6.28 -37.43
CA ILE A 39 -10.52 6.19 -36.93
C ILE A 39 -10.51 6.31 -35.39
N LEU A 40 -11.21 7.29 -34.86
CA LEU A 40 -11.24 7.55 -33.43
C LEU A 40 -11.94 6.42 -32.66
N THR A 41 -13.15 6.04 -33.07
CA THR A 41 -14.05 5.15 -32.31
C THR A 41 -13.80 3.68 -32.59
N ARG A 42 -13.47 3.33 -33.84
CA ARG A 42 -13.36 1.93 -34.31
C ARG A 42 -11.93 1.43 -34.42
N ILE A 43 -10.91 2.31 -34.34
CA ILE A 43 -9.51 1.92 -34.34
C ILE A 43 -8.82 2.33 -33.05
N LEU A 44 -8.68 3.64 -32.78
CA LEU A 44 -7.88 4.14 -31.66
C LEU A 44 -8.51 3.84 -30.30
N ALA A 45 -9.82 4.05 -30.13
CA ALA A 45 -10.48 3.80 -28.85
C ALA A 45 -10.57 2.32 -28.50
N ARG A 46 -10.33 1.40 -29.46
CA ARG A 46 -10.33 -0.05 -29.22
C ARG A 46 -9.24 -0.51 -28.27
N VAL A 47 -8.24 0.30 -27.95
CA VAL A 47 -7.22 0.01 -26.93
C VAL A 47 -7.79 -0.03 -25.50
N ALA A 48 -8.97 0.58 -25.28
CA ALA A 48 -9.52 0.76 -23.93
C ALA A 48 -9.85 -0.55 -23.21
N VAL A 49 -10.61 -1.45 -23.85
CA VAL A 49 -11.05 -2.72 -23.24
C VAL A 49 -9.88 -3.71 -23.07
N PRO A 50 -9.01 -3.94 -24.08
CA PRO A 50 -7.79 -4.71 -23.92
C PRO A 50 -6.87 -4.24 -22.81
N PHE A 51 -6.75 -2.93 -22.61
CA PHE A 51 -5.99 -2.37 -21.49
C PHE A 51 -6.58 -2.82 -20.14
N PHE A 52 -7.90 -2.83 -19.97
CA PHE A 52 -8.52 -3.30 -18.73
C PHE A 52 -8.30 -4.79 -18.51
N PHE A 53 -8.37 -5.64 -19.56
CA PHE A 53 -8.02 -7.05 -19.47
C PHE A 53 -6.55 -7.25 -19.09
N MET A 54 -5.63 -6.54 -19.74
CA MET A 54 -4.19 -6.61 -19.45
C MET A 54 -3.88 -6.16 -18.02
N ALA A 55 -4.52 -5.09 -17.54
CA ALA A 55 -4.41 -4.63 -16.16
C ALA A 55 -4.93 -5.69 -15.18
N SER A 56 -6.06 -6.34 -15.48
CA SER A 56 -6.61 -7.42 -14.66
C SER A 56 -5.64 -8.60 -14.57
N GLY A 57 -5.09 -9.06 -15.69
CA GLY A 57 -4.10 -10.13 -15.73
C GLY A 57 -2.80 -9.79 -14.98
N PHE A 58 -2.31 -8.55 -15.14
CA PHE A 58 -1.12 -8.03 -14.45
C PHE A 58 -1.25 -8.11 -12.92
N PHE A 59 -2.40 -7.72 -12.36
CA PHE A 59 -2.60 -7.74 -10.92
C PHE A 59 -3.03 -9.10 -10.37
N LEU A 60 -3.79 -9.88 -11.15
CA LEU A 60 -4.32 -11.17 -10.73
C LEU A 60 -3.25 -12.26 -10.73
N PHE A 61 -2.42 -12.33 -11.77
CA PHE A 61 -1.47 -13.40 -12.01
C PHE A 61 -0.01 -13.05 -11.71
N SER A 62 0.25 -11.93 -11.03
CA SER A 62 1.58 -11.58 -10.54
C SER A 62 2.08 -12.63 -9.56
N ARG A 63 3.20 -13.28 -9.88
CA ARG A 63 3.87 -14.28 -9.04
C ARG A 63 4.79 -13.55 -8.06
N ARG A 64 4.54 -13.67 -6.78
CA ARG A 64 5.44 -13.13 -5.74
C ARG A 64 6.49 -14.12 -5.28
N ASP A 65 6.22 -15.43 -5.45
CA ASP A 65 7.04 -16.53 -4.91
C ASP A 65 7.36 -17.59 -5.97
N GLY A 66 7.39 -17.22 -7.27
CA GLY A 66 7.77 -18.14 -8.36
C GLY A 66 6.78 -19.27 -8.68
N GLY A 67 5.68 -19.39 -7.94
CA GLY A 67 4.70 -20.48 -8.06
C GLY A 67 3.55 -20.21 -9.06
N VAL A 68 2.66 -21.21 -9.20
CA VAL A 68 1.41 -21.11 -9.97
C VAL A 68 0.48 -20.07 -9.33
N PRO A 69 -0.28 -19.26 -10.10
CA PRO A 69 -1.22 -18.30 -9.55
C PRO A 69 -2.23 -18.96 -8.61
N SER A 70 -2.42 -18.39 -7.42
CA SER A 70 -3.30 -18.96 -6.37
C SER A 70 -4.76 -19.00 -6.82
N ALA A 71 -5.40 -20.16 -6.74
CA ALA A 71 -6.84 -20.32 -6.98
C ALA A 71 -7.70 -19.42 -6.06
N GLY A 72 -7.24 -19.16 -4.82
CA GLY A 72 -7.92 -18.26 -3.89
C GLY A 72 -7.99 -16.81 -4.36
N ARG A 73 -6.95 -16.32 -5.07
CA ARG A 73 -6.97 -14.98 -5.69
C ARG A 73 -7.96 -14.92 -6.84
N LEU A 74 -7.98 -15.95 -7.70
CA LEU A 74 -8.94 -16.06 -8.78
C LEU A 74 -10.37 -16.04 -8.23
N LEU A 75 -10.68 -16.89 -7.25
CA LEU A 75 -12.01 -16.96 -6.63
C LEU A 75 -12.43 -15.62 -6.01
N THR A 76 -11.49 -14.92 -5.35
CA THR A 76 -11.75 -13.59 -4.78
C THR A 76 -12.04 -12.55 -5.88
N PHE A 77 -11.32 -12.60 -7.00
CA PHE A 77 -11.57 -11.76 -8.17
C PHE A 77 -12.96 -12.05 -8.76
N LEU A 78 -13.28 -13.32 -9.01
CA LEU A 78 -14.57 -13.75 -9.57
C LEU A 78 -15.74 -13.31 -8.68
N LYS A 79 -15.66 -13.53 -7.35
CA LYS A 79 -16.72 -13.10 -6.40
C LYS A 79 -16.94 -11.58 -6.42
N LYS A 80 -15.87 -10.78 -6.41
CA LYS A 80 -15.99 -9.31 -6.44
C LYS A 80 -16.54 -8.81 -7.76
N THR A 81 -16.10 -9.39 -8.88
CA THR A 81 -16.56 -9.02 -10.22
C THR A 81 -18.01 -9.44 -10.44
N ALA A 82 -18.41 -10.63 -9.95
CA ALA A 82 -19.79 -11.11 -10.00
C ALA A 82 -20.74 -10.20 -9.19
N LEU A 83 -20.32 -9.75 -7.99
CA LEU A 83 -21.11 -8.81 -7.19
C LEU A 83 -21.27 -7.46 -7.91
N LEU A 84 -20.20 -6.94 -8.51
CA LEU A 84 -20.24 -5.72 -9.31
C LEU A 84 -21.18 -5.88 -10.50
N TYR A 85 -21.10 -7.02 -11.18
CA TYR A 85 -21.97 -7.34 -12.33
C TYR A 85 -23.43 -7.43 -11.91
N ALA A 86 -23.74 -8.16 -10.85
CA ALA A 86 -25.12 -8.26 -10.35
C ALA A 86 -25.70 -6.88 -10.00
N THR A 87 -24.89 -6.01 -9.37
CA THR A 87 -25.30 -4.63 -9.09
C THR A 87 -25.56 -3.82 -10.37
N ALA A 88 -24.71 -4.00 -11.40
CA ALA A 88 -24.89 -3.34 -12.69
C ALA A 88 -26.13 -3.86 -13.41
N VAL A 89 -26.36 -5.18 -13.42
CA VAL A 89 -27.58 -5.79 -14.01
C VAL A 89 -28.84 -5.20 -13.38
N LEU A 90 -28.90 -5.13 -12.04
CA LEU A 90 -30.01 -4.51 -11.32
C LEU A 90 -30.22 -3.03 -11.69
N LEU A 91 -29.12 -2.28 -11.84
CA LEU A 91 -29.15 -0.88 -12.24
C LEU A 91 -29.75 -0.68 -13.64
N TYR A 92 -29.52 -1.64 -14.55
CA TYR A 92 -29.95 -1.56 -15.94
C TYR A 92 -31.31 -2.25 -16.20
N LEU A 93 -31.91 -2.94 -15.24
CA LEU A 93 -33.24 -3.54 -15.39
C LEU A 93 -34.31 -2.58 -15.92
N PRO A 94 -34.43 -1.32 -15.43
CA PRO A 94 -35.43 -0.38 -15.93
C PRO A 94 -35.21 -0.04 -17.42
N LEU A 95 -33.97 0.11 -17.87
CA LEU A 95 -33.67 0.39 -19.28
C LEU A 95 -33.91 -0.85 -20.17
N ASN A 96 -33.59 -2.03 -19.68
CA ASN A 96 -33.87 -3.29 -20.38
C ASN A 96 -35.38 -3.54 -20.52
N PHE A 97 -36.16 -3.14 -19.50
CA PHE A 97 -37.62 -3.17 -19.59
C PHE A 97 -38.13 -2.16 -20.64
N TYR A 98 -37.63 -0.95 -20.63
CA TYR A 98 -38.01 0.11 -21.58
C TYR A 98 -37.66 -0.26 -23.04
N ASN A 99 -36.48 -0.86 -23.26
CA ASN A 99 -36.01 -1.26 -24.58
C ASN A 99 -36.59 -2.60 -25.07
N GLY A 100 -37.42 -3.29 -24.28
CA GLY A 100 -38.02 -4.57 -24.65
C GLY A 100 -37.07 -5.78 -24.55
N THR A 101 -35.83 -5.59 -24.10
CA THR A 101 -34.82 -6.70 -23.97
C THR A 101 -35.31 -7.82 -23.04
N ILE A 102 -36.10 -7.47 -22.02
CA ILE A 102 -36.65 -8.46 -21.06
C ILE A 102 -37.56 -9.48 -21.76
N GLN A 103 -38.20 -9.12 -22.87
CA GLN A 103 -39.03 -10.07 -23.64
C GLN A 103 -38.19 -11.22 -24.23
N ASN A 104 -36.93 -10.96 -24.58
CA ASN A 104 -36.01 -12.00 -25.04
C ASN A 104 -35.59 -12.94 -23.91
N TRP A 105 -35.68 -12.54 -22.64
CA TRP A 105 -35.31 -13.35 -21.47
C TRP A 105 -36.37 -14.35 -21.03
N ILE A 106 -37.53 -14.38 -21.68
CA ILE A 106 -38.52 -15.44 -21.53
C ILE A 106 -37.91 -16.79 -21.96
N SER A 107 -36.99 -16.78 -22.93
CA SER A 107 -36.17 -17.93 -23.31
C SER A 107 -34.99 -18.07 -22.38
N LEU A 108 -34.88 -19.16 -21.63
CA LEU A 108 -33.76 -19.45 -20.74
C LEU A 108 -32.40 -19.46 -21.45
N PRO A 109 -32.23 -20.01 -22.66
CA PRO A 109 -30.98 -19.90 -23.41
C PRO A 109 -30.55 -18.46 -23.68
N ASN A 110 -31.49 -17.60 -24.10
CA ASN A 110 -31.18 -16.19 -24.36
C ASN A 110 -30.78 -15.46 -23.08
N LEU A 111 -31.48 -15.68 -21.96
CA LEU A 111 -31.11 -15.11 -20.67
C LEU A 111 -29.72 -15.54 -20.22
N LEU A 112 -29.38 -16.83 -20.38
CA LEU A 112 -28.05 -17.34 -20.02
C LEU A 112 -26.99 -16.77 -20.94
N ASN A 113 -27.25 -16.62 -22.24
CA ASN A 113 -26.34 -15.98 -23.18
C ASN A 113 -26.04 -14.51 -22.76
N ASP A 114 -27.09 -13.72 -22.53
CA ASP A 114 -26.95 -12.32 -22.10
C ASP A 114 -26.26 -12.19 -20.73
N LEU A 115 -26.50 -13.12 -19.81
CA LEU A 115 -25.84 -13.08 -18.49
C LEU A 115 -24.36 -13.46 -18.54
N PHE A 116 -23.96 -14.44 -19.37
CA PHE A 116 -22.63 -15.02 -19.28
C PHE A 116 -21.70 -14.70 -20.46
N ILE A 117 -22.24 -14.29 -21.61
CA ILE A 117 -21.48 -14.08 -22.85
C ILE A 117 -21.60 -12.63 -23.34
N GLU A 118 -22.81 -12.18 -23.71
CA GLU A 118 -23.02 -10.90 -24.39
C GLU A 118 -23.17 -9.71 -23.43
N GLY A 119 -23.53 -9.96 -22.17
CA GLY A 119 -23.86 -8.92 -21.21
C GLY A 119 -25.32 -8.44 -21.31
N THR A 120 -25.95 -8.20 -20.17
CA THR A 120 -27.37 -7.80 -20.09
C THR A 120 -27.67 -6.38 -20.62
N PHE A 121 -26.64 -5.64 -21.02
CA PHE A 121 -26.72 -4.35 -21.70
C PHE A 121 -25.46 -4.15 -22.56
N TYR A 122 -25.55 -3.44 -23.66
CA TYR A 122 -24.55 -3.40 -24.75
C TYR A 122 -23.11 -3.08 -24.33
N HIS A 123 -22.87 -2.45 -23.18
CA HIS A 123 -21.52 -2.17 -22.66
C HIS A 123 -21.08 -3.17 -21.57
N LEU A 124 -22.02 -3.91 -20.96
CA LEU A 124 -21.73 -4.79 -19.82
C LEU A 124 -21.02 -6.10 -20.20
N TRP A 125 -20.93 -6.43 -21.49
CA TRP A 125 -20.25 -7.65 -21.98
C TRP A 125 -18.82 -7.82 -21.44
N TYR A 126 -18.12 -6.72 -21.19
CA TYR A 126 -16.76 -6.75 -20.63
C TYR A 126 -16.70 -7.45 -19.27
N VAL A 127 -17.73 -7.35 -18.45
CA VAL A 127 -17.71 -7.87 -17.07
C VAL A 127 -17.77 -9.41 -17.05
N PRO A 128 -18.75 -10.10 -17.68
CA PRO A 128 -18.70 -11.55 -17.83
C PRO A 128 -17.48 -12.01 -18.64
N ALA A 129 -17.08 -11.27 -19.69
CA ALA A 129 -15.85 -11.55 -20.44
C ALA A 129 -14.59 -11.51 -19.58
N SER A 130 -14.50 -10.60 -18.62
CA SER A 130 -13.37 -10.55 -17.70
C SER A 130 -13.34 -11.72 -16.72
N MET A 131 -14.49 -12.23 -16.30
CA MET A 131 -14.59 -13.41 -15.42
C MET A 131 -14.19 -14.69 -16.17
N LEU A 132 -14.77 -14.91 -17.33
CA LEU A 132 -14.49 -16.08 -18.18
C LEU A 132 -13.04 -16.07 -18.66
N GLY A 133 -12.55 -14.92 -19.16
CA GLY A 133 -11.16 -14.75 -19.58
C GLY A 133 -10.14 -14.98 -18.47
N ALA A 134 -10.45 -14.57 -17.23
CA ALA A 134 -9.60 -14.86 -16.08
C ALA A 134 -9.56 -16.35 -15.75
N ALA A 135 -10.69 -17.06 -15.81
CA ALA A 135 -10.75 -18.50 -15.58
C ALA A 135 -9.96 -19.27 -16.64
N ILE A 136 -10.15 -18.94 -17.93
CA ILE A 136 -9.43 -19.57 -19.05
C ILE A 136 -7.93 -19.27 -18.95
N SER A 137 -7.55 -18.03 -18.68
CA SER A 137 -6.14 -17.64 -18.51
C SER A 137 -5.47 -18.40 -17.38
N TRP A 138 -6.17 -18.60 -16.25
CA TRP A 138 -5.68 -19.38 -15.13
C TRP A 138 -5.44 -20.84 -15.50
N VAL A 139 -6.39 -21.47 -16.22
CA VAL A 139 -6.26 -22.84 -16.72
C VAL A 139 -5.07 -22.96 -17.67
N LEU A 140 -4.97 -22.07 -18.66
CA LEU A 140 -3.86 -22.07 -19.62
C LEU A 140 -2.50 -21.93 -18.92
N ILE A 141 -2.35 -21.00 -17.97
CA ILE A 141 -1.10 -20.81 -17.22
C ILE A 141 -0.78 -22.05 -16.37
N LYS A 142 -1.80 -22.69 -15.76
CA LYS A 142 -1.62 -23.87 -14.93
C LYS A 142 -1.20 -25.09 -15.75
N CYS A 143 -1.83 -25.32 -16.91
CA CYS A 143 -1.60 -26.50 -17.73
C CYS A 143 -0.35 -26.40 -18.62
N PHE A 144 -0.11 -25.22 -19.24
CA PHE A 144 0.90 -25.06 -20.29
C PHE A 144 2.09 -24.16 -19.91
N LYS A 145 2.16 -23.73 -18.63
CA LYS A 145 3.14 -22.73 -18.17
C LYS A 145 2.99 -21.41 -18.99
N GLU A 146 3.94 -20.51 -18.85
CA GLU A 146 3.81 -19.14 -19.39
C GLU A 146 3.88 -19.09 -20.93
N LYS A 147 4.87 -19.77 -21.53
CA LYS A 147 5.05 -19.77 -22.99
C LYS A 147 3.89 -20.47 -23.72
N GLY A 148 3.50 -21.66 -23.24
CA GLY A 148 2.38 -22.40 -23.84
C GLY A 148 1.03 -21.69 -23.65
N ALA A 149 0.85 -21.00 -22.51
CA ALA A 149 -0.33 -20.18 -22.28
C ALA A 149 -0.45 -19.01 -23.28
N ILE A 150 0.67 -18.32 -23.58
CA ILE A 150 0.72 -17.25 -24.59
C ILE A 150 0.31 -17.80 -25.97
N ILE A 151 0.86 -18.97 -26.37
CA ILE A 151 0.52 -19.60 -27.65
C ILE A 151 -0.96 -19.98 -27.68
N GLY A 152 -1.47 -20.66 -26.64
CA GLY A 152 -2.87 -21.07 -26.57
C GLY A 152 -3.84 -19.90 -26.63
N ALA A 153 -3.56 -18.83 -25.89
CA ALA A 153 -4.39 -17.62 -25.93
C ALA A 153 -4.26 -16.86 -27.27
N GLY A 154 -3.07 -16.89 -27.88
CA GLY A 154 -2.84 -16.35 -29.23
C GLY A 154 -3.69 -17.08 -30.28
N LEU A 155 -3.78 -18.42 -30.21
CA LEU A 155 -4.63 -19.23 -31.10
C LEU A 155 -6.12 -18.88 -30.93
N LEU A 156 -6.58 -18.76 -29.66
CA LEU A 156 -7.96 -18.31 -29.39
C LEU A 156 -8.21 -16.91 -29.99
N TYR A 157 -7.25 -16.01 -29.85
CA TYR A 157 -7.36 -14.66 -30.41
C TYR A 157 -7.43 -14.67 -31.95
N ILE A 158 -6.61 -15.49 -32.61
CA ILE A 158 -6.64 -15.65 -34.07
C ILE A 158 -8.02 -16.17 -34.52
N ILE A 159 -8.57 -17.19 -33.86
CA ILE A 159 -9.93 -17.65 -34.13
C ILE A 159 -10.93 -16.50 -33.97
N GLY A 160 -10.80 -15.70 -32.90
CA GLY A 160 -11.63 -14.52 -32.69
C GLY A 160 -11.54 -13.48 -33.79
N LEU A 161 -10.32 -13.18 -34.31
CA LEU A 161 -10.07 -12.23 -35.39
C LEU A 161 -10.86 -12.58 -36.67
N PHE A 162 -10.84 -13.86 -37.07
CA PHE A 162 -11.54 -14.35 -38.24
C PHE A 162 -13.05 -14.43 -38.06
N GLY A 163 -13.58 -14.27 -36.86
CA GLY A 163 -14.99 -14.04 -36.56
C GLY A 163 -15.39 -12.58 -36.37
N ASP A 164 -14.41 -11.63 -36.39
CA ASP A 164 -14.63 -10.19 -36.17
C ASP A 164 -14.14 -9.37 -37.38
N SER A 165 -13.00 -8.74 -37.30
CA SER A 165 -12.51 -7.78 -38.32
C SER A 165 -12.02 -8.45 -39.61
N TYR A 166 -11.75 -9.76 -39.59
CA TYR A 166 -11.30 -10.54 -40.77
C TYR A 166 -12.37 -11.51 -41.27
N TYR A 167 -13.62 -11.37 -40.89
CA TYR A 167 -14.70 -12.30 -41.16
C TYR A 167 -14.96 -12.55 -42.63
N GLY A 168 -14.87 -11.53 -43.48
CA GLY A 168 -15.07 -11.67 -44.92
C GLY A 168 -14.12 -12.69 -45.57
N PHE A 169 -12.90 -12.88 -45.05
CA PHE A 169 -12.00 -13.93 -45.51
C PHE A 169 -12.50 -15.33 -45.08
N SER A 170 -13.17 -15.45 -43.95
CA SER A 170 -13.74 -16.72 -43.48
C SER A 170 -14.96 -17.15 -44.31
N GLU A 171 -15.73 -16.20 -44.80
CA GLU A 171 -16.90 -16.47 -45.64
C GLU A 171 -16.54 -17.05 -47.01
N THR A 172 -15.31 -16.80 -47.50
CA THR A 172 -14.86 -17.32 -48.80
C THR A 172 -14.53 -18.82 -48.78
N VAL A 173 -14.30 -19.40 -47.60
CA VAL A 173 -13.93 -20.81 -47.41
C VAL A 173 -15.08 -21.56 -46.75
N PRO A 174 -15.74 -22.54 -47.42
CA PRO A 174 -16.96 -23.19 -46.93
C PRO A 174 -16.82 -23.77 -45.49
N ILE A 175 -15.72 -24.42 -45.18
CA ILE A 175 -15.49 -25.04 -43.87
C ILE A 175 -15.39 -23.99 -42.75
N PHE A 176 -14.80 -22.84 -43.03
CA PHE A 176 -14.71 -21.73 -42.05
C PHE A 176 -16.06 -21.03 -41.92
N LYS A 177 -16.79 -20.85 -43.01
CA LYS A 177 -18.15 -20.30 -43.00
C LYS A 177 -19.07 -21.11 -42.07
N GLU A 178 -19.07 -22.42 -42.20
CA GLU A 178 -19.90 -23.34 -41.38
C GLU A 178 -19.46 -23.31 -39.90
N PHE A 179 -18.14 -23.28 -39.66
CA PHE A 179 -17.55 -23.16 -38.32
C PHE A 179 -18.01 -21.87 -37.61
N TYR A 180 -17.92 -20.74 -38.29
CA TYR A 180 -18.35 -19.48 -37.70
C TYR A 180 -19.87 -19.36 -37.61
N HIS A 181 -20.62 -19.93 -38.53
CA HIS A 181 -22.08 -20.04 -38.41
C HIS A 181 -22.44 -20.73 -37.09
N THR A 182 -21.78 -21.86 -36.78
CA THR A 182 -21.98 -22.58 -35.53
C THR A 182 -21.62 -21.72 -34.30
N ILE A 183 -20.49 -20.97 -34.32
CA ILE A 183 -20.13 -20.06 -33.23
C ILE A 183 -21.23 -19.02 -33.02
N PHE A 184 -21.75 -18.43 -34.10
CA PHE A 184 -22.76 -17.38 -34.05
C PHE A 184 -24.17 -17.86 -33.68
N THR A 185 -24.40 -19.16 -33.54
CA THR A 185 -25.60 -19.67 -32.86
C THR A 185 -25.55 -19.54 -31.35
N ILE A 186 -24.32 -19.36 -30.79
CA ILE A 186 -24.07 -19.28 -29.35
C ILE A 186 -23.71 -17.84 -28.90
N ALA A 187 -22.99 -17.10 -29.73
CA ALA A 187 -22.50 -15.77 -29.39
C ALA A 187 -22.52 -14.83 -30.61
N ASP A 188 -23.12 -13.66 -30.49
CA ASP A 188 -23.19 -12.67 -31.57
C ASP A 188 -21.81 -12.11 -31.95
N TYR A 189 -20.89 -12.14 -30.98
CA TYR A 189 -19.55 -11.56 -31.11
C TYR A 189 -18.45 -12.51 -30.64
N THR A 190 -17.35 -12.57 -31.42
CA THR A 190 -16.12 -13.24 -30.96
C THR A 190 -15.27 -12.38 -30.01
N ARG A 191 -15.57 -11.09 -29.86
CA ARG A 191 -15.00 -10.20 -28.82
C ARG A 191 -15.57 -10.51 -27.43
N ASN A 192 -15.31 -11.66 -26.91
CA ASN A 192 -15.89 -12.14 -25.65
C ASN A 192 -14.82 -12.67 -24.68
N GLY A 193 -15.26 -13.28 -23.58
CA GLY A 193 -14.37 -13.85 -22.58
C GLY A 193 -13.60 -15.08 -23.04
N PHE A 194 -14.01 -15.73 -24.12
CA PHE A 194 -13.39 -16.92 -24.64
C PHE A 194 -12.24 -16.62 -25.61
N PHE A 195 -12.50 -15.79 -26.61
CA PHE A 195 -11.53 -15.55 -27.69
C PHE A 195 -10.70 -14.29 -27.48
N PHE A 196 -11.25 -13.24 -26.85
CA PHE A 196 -10.63 -11.92 -26.79
C PHE A 196 -9.85 -11.66 -25.50
N ALA A 197 -10.47 -11.90 -24.34
CA ALA A 197 -9.90 -11.52 -23.04
C ALA A 197 -8.61 -12.28 -22.66
N PRO A 198 -8.46 -13.62 -22.92
CA PRO A 198 -7.35 -14.41 -22.38
C PRO A 198 -5.97 -13.91 -22.82
N VAL A 199 -5.80 -13.52 -24.09
CA VAL A 199 -4.49 -13.09 -24.63
C VAL A 199 -3.97 -11.86 -23.89
N PHE A 200 -4.83 -10.87 -23.64
CA PHE A 200 -4.43 -9.64 -22.94
C PHE A 200 -4.17 -9.91 -21.45
N MET A 201 -4.94 -10.78 -20.80
CA MET A 201 -4.71 -11.16 -19.41
C MET A 201 -3.39 -11.92 -19.25
N ILE A 202 -3.07 -12.82 -20.16
CA ILE A 202 -1.81 -13.59 -20.13
C ILE A 202 -0.62 -12.69 -20.45
N LEU A 203 -0.73 -11.75 -21.39
CA LEU A 203 0.30 -10.73 -21.64
C LEU A 203 0.48 -9.84 -20.40
N GLY A 204 -0.58 -9.47 -19.71
CA GLY A 204 -0.49 -8.77 -18.43
C GLY A 204 0.25 -9.57 -17.35
N SER A 205 -0.03 -10.87 -17.24
CA SER A 205 0.69 -11.80 -16.38
C SER A 205 2.18 -11.86 -16.75
N TYR A 206 2.49 -12.00 -18.03
CA TYR A 206 3.87 -12.02 -18.54
C TYR A 206 4.63 -10.76 -18.15
N ILE A 207 4.03 -9.57 -18.36
CA ILE A 207 4.64 -8.29 -17.95
C ILE A 207 4.88 -8.22 -16.43
N ALA A 208 3.93 -8.72 -15.62
CA ALA A 208 4.06 -8.72 -14.16
C ALA A 208 5.21 -9.58 -13.64
N ASN A 209 5.58 -10.63 -14.40
CA ASN A 209 6.59 -11.61 -14.03
C ASN A 209 7.96 -11.37 -14.70
N GLN A 210 8.09 -10.36 -15.54
CA GLN A 210 9.37 -9.97 -16.14
C GLN A 210 10.37 -9.47 -15.09
N SER A 211 11.61 -9.92 -15.17
CA SER A 211 12.71 -9.49 -14.30
C SER A 211 13.12 -8.03 -14.53
N LYS A 212 13.04 -7.55 -15.77
CA LYS A 212 13.36 -6.15 -16.16
C LYS A 212 12.34 -5.62 -17.16
N PRO A 213 11.73 -4.44 -16.91
CA PRO A 213 10.86 -3.79 -17.88
C PRO A 213 11.68 -3.26 -19.07
N TYR A 214 11.06 -3.18 -20.26
CA TYR A 214 11.69 -2.65 -21.47
C TYR A 214 12.17 -1.20 -21.32
N ALA A 215 13.20 -0.79 -22.04
CA ALA A 215 13.68 0.59 -22.04
C ALA A 215 12.59 1.57 -22.50
N LYS A 216 12.58 2.80 -21.96
CA LYS A 216 11.56 3.81 -22.29
C LYS A 216 11.53 4.10 -23.80
N LYS A 217 12.71 4.20 -24.44
CA LYS A 217 12.81 4.43 -25.90
C LYS A 217 12.17 3.29 -26.70
N THR A 218 12.41 2.03 -26.30
CA THR A 218 11.82 0.84 -26.94
C THR A 218 10.29 0.84 -26.80
N CYS A 219 9.76 1.21 -25.61
CA CYS A 219 8.32 1.30 -25.41
C CYS A 219 7.68 2.38 -26.29
N ILE A 220 8.30 3.55 -26.40
CA ILE A 220 7.79 4.66 -27.24
C ILE A 220 7.85 4.27 -28.72
N LEU A 221 8.99 3.75 -29.20
CA LEU A 221 9.14 3.34 -30.59
C LEU A 221 8.14 2.23 -30.94
N GLY A 222 8.05 1.17 -30.10
CA GLY A 222 7.11 0.09 -30.30
C GLY A 222 5.65 0.57 -30.31
N LEU A 223 5.30 1.51 -29.43
CA LEU A 223 3.96 2.11 -29.42
C LEU A 223 3.68 2.92 -30.69
N CYS A 224 4.59 3.78 -31.12
CA CYS A 224 4.40 4.58 -32.33
C CYS A 224 4.24 3.69 -33.58
N VAL A 225 5.12 2.69 -33.72
CA VAL A 225 5.05 1.75 -34.86
C VAL A 225 3.75 0.95 -34.81
N SER A 226 3.38 0.40 -33.67
CA SER A 226 2.17 -0.42 -33.56
C SER A 226 0.88 0.40 -33.72
N VAL A 227 0.84 1.67 -33.31
CA VAL A 227 -0.30 2.56 -33.57
C VAL A 227 -0.39 2.89 -35.07
N ALA A 228 0.72 3.18 -35.75
CA ALA A 228 0.72 3.44 -37.20
C ALA A 228 0.23 2.21 -37.99
N LEU A 229 0.71 1.01 -37.61
CA LEU A 229 0.26 -0.25 -38.22
C LEU A 229 -1.20 -0.58 -37.90
N LEU A 230 -1.68 -0.28 -36.70
CA LEU A 230 -3.08 -0.46 -36.30
C LEU A 230 -4.01 0.43 -37.12
N LEU A 231 -3.60 1.69 -37.38
CA LEU A 231 -4.33 2.60 -38.26
C LEU A 231 -4.37 2.08 -39.71
N ALA A 232 -3.23 1.63 -40.24
CA ALA A 232 -3.15 1.06 -41.56
C ALA A 232 -4.01 -0.20 -41.69
N GLU A 233 -3.95 -1.13 -40.72
CA GLU A 233 -4.76 -2.34 -40.65
C GLU A 233 -6.26 -2.01 -40.66
N GLY A 234 -6.71 -1.13 -39.75
CA GLY A 234 -8.12 -0.80 -39.63
C GLY A 234 -8.69 -0.11 -40.88
N LEU A 235 -7.93 0.79 -41.50
CA LEU A 235 -8.34 1.46 -42.75
C LEU A 235 -8.34 0.50 -43.94
N LEU A 236 -7.36 -0.41 -44.03
CA LEU A 236 -7.30 -1.42 -45.07
C LEU A 236 -8.48 -2.38 -44.98
N LEU A 237 -8.77 -2.91 -43.81
CA LEU A 237 -9.90 -3.83 -43.61
C LEU A 237 -11.25 -3.16 -43.90
N LYS A 238 -11.39 -1.86 -43.59
CA LYS A 238 -12.56 -1.05 -43.94
C LYS A 238 -12.68 -0.93 -45.45
N SER A 239 -11.59 -0.61 -46.15
CA SER A 239 -11.59 -0.46 -47.61
C SER A 239 -11.92 -1.76 -48.37
N LEU A 240 -11.50 -2.89 -47.80
CA LEU A 240 -11.81 -4.23 -48.32
C LEU A 240 -13.23 -4.73 -47.98
N ASN A 241 -13.94 -4.04 -47.10
CA ASN A 241 -15.28 -4.39 -46.64
C ASN A 241 -15.41 -5.84 -46.13
N VAL A 242 -14.36 -6.33 -45.42
CA VAL A 242 -14.29 -7.71 -44.89
C VAL A 242 -14.66 -7.82 -43.42
N GLN A 243 -14.97 -6.72 -42.77
CA GLN A 243 -15.29 -6.70 -41.35
C GLN A 243 -16.77 -7.04 -41.09
N LYS A 244 -17.03 -8.03 -40.25
CA LYS A 244 -18.35 -8.23 -39.63
C LYS A 244 -18.55 -7.28 -38.46
N HIS A 245 -17.46 -7.17 -37.64
CA HIS A 245 -17.32 -6.23 -36.54
C HIS A 245 -15.92 -5.64 -36.58
N ASP A 246 -15.69 -4.51 -35.90
CA ASP A 246 -14.46 -3.75 -35.90
C ASP A 246 -13.82 -3.66 -34.51
N SER A 247 -13.71 -4.81 -33.84
CA SER A 247 -13.31 -4.83 -32.42
C SER A 247 -11.95 -5.48 -32.19
N MET A 248 -11.48 -6.33 -33.09
CA MET A 248 -10.28 -7.14 -32.95
C MET A 248 -9.33 -6.90 -34.12
N TYR A 249 -8.10 -6.47 -33.83
CA TYR A 249 -7.04 -6.22 -34.82
C TYR A 249 -5.74 -6.90 -34.39
N VAL A 250 -4.92 -7.34 -35.36
CA VAL A 250 -3.63 -7.98 -35.09
C VAL A 250 -2.72 -6.99 -34.36
N MET A 251 -2.64 -5.74 -34.84
CA MET A 251 -1.77 -4.71 -34.28
C MET A 251 -2.25 -4.14 -32.93
N LEU A 252 -3.46 -4.50 -32.50
CA LEU A 252 -3.95 -4.13 -31.18
C LEU A 252 -3.15 -4.79 -30.05
N LEU A 253 -2.64 -6.02 -30.29
CA LEU A 253 -1.81 -6.74 -29.30
C LEU A 253 -0.51 -5.99 -28.98
N PRO A 254 0.38 -5.71 -29.94
CA PRO A 254 1.62 -4.98 -29.66
C PRO A 254 1.34 -3.53 -29.21
N CYS A 255 0.28 -2.88 -29.70
CA CYS A 255 -0.10 -1.53 -29.30
C CYS A 255 -0.38 -1.47 -27.79
N VAL A 256 -1.26 -2.32 -27.28
CA VAL A 256 -1.62 -2.35 -25.85
C VAL A 256 -0.45 -2.86 -24.99
N PHE A 257 0.38 -3.78 -25.50
CA PHE A 257 1.57 -4.26 -24.82
C PHE A 257 2.60 -3.15 -24.57
N PHE A 258 2.99 -2.40 -25.61
CA PHE A 258 3.97 -1.32 -25.46
C PHE A 258 3.40 -0.12 -24.69
N LEU A 259 2.12 0.18 -24.86
CA LEU A 259 1.41 1.17 -24.05
C LEU A 259 1.49 0.81 -22.56
N PHE A 260 1.17 -0.44 -22.21
CA PHE A 260 1.18 -0.89 -20.81
C PHE A 260 2.58 -0.84 -20.21
N GLN A 261 3.61 -1.29 -20.95
CA GLN A 261 5.01 -1.21 -20.55
C GLN A 261 5.47 0.25 -20.34
N TYR A 262 5.04 1.18 -21.19
CA TYR A 262 5.32 2.60 -21.03
C TYR A 262 4.67 3.18 -19.77
N LEU A 263 3.41 2.85 -19.52
CA LEU A 263 2.65 3.33 -18.36
C LEU A 263 3.23 2.83 -17.02
N LEU A 264 3.83 1.65 -16.97
CA LEU A 264 4.53 1.15 -15.78
C LEU A 264 5.72 2.03 -15.38
N ARG A 265 6.31 2.76 -16.34
CA ARG A 265 7.44 3.68 -16.10
C ARG A 265 7.02 5.07 -15.68
N TRP A 266 5.74 5.37 -15.75
CA TRP A 266 5.22 6.68 -15.35
C TRP A 266 5.16 6.79 -13.82
N VAL A 267 6.11 7.54 -13.25
CA VAL A 267 6.20 7.82 -11.82
C VAL A 267 5.51 9.15 -11.55
N GLY A 268 4.46 9.14 -10.73
CA GLY A 268 3.70 10.33 -10.36
C GLY A 268 3.14 10.24 -8.93
N LYS A 269 2.35 11.24 -8.54
CA LYS A 269 1.60 11.23 -7.28
C LYS A 269 0.63 10.04 -7.24
N ASP A 270 0.26 9.58 -6.05
CA ASP A 270 -0.71 8.49 -5.88
C ASP A 270 -2.05 8.85 -6.54
N ALA A 271 -2.43 8.06 -7.53
CA ALA A 271 -3.65 8.22 -8.32
C ALA A 271 -4.70 7.12 -8.01
N ALA A 272 -4.56 6.41 -6.89
CA ALA A 272 -5.43 5.27 -6.54
C ALA A 272 -6.94 5.61 -6.50
N ARG A 273 -7.30 6.87 -6.20
CA ARG A 273 -8.70 7.32 -6.24
C ARG A 273 -9.32 7.22 -7.64
N LEU A 274 -8.51 7.38 -8.70
CA LEU A 274 -8.96 7.29 -10.09
C LEU A 274 -9.50 5.91 -10.46
N ARG A 275 -9.09 4.84 -9.74
CA ARG A 275 -9.64 3.48 -9.94
C ARG A 275 -11.15 3.42 -9.67
N GLY A 276 -11.59 4.06 -8.58
CA GLY A 276 -13.02 4.12 -8.25
C GLY A 276 -13.79 4.92 -9.29
N TYR A 277 -13.26 6.07 -9.69
CA TYR A 277 -13.91 6.93 -10.68
C TYR A 277 -14.03 6.25 -12.04
N SER A 278 -12.98 5.56 -12.54
CA SER A 278 -13.03 4.88 -13.84
C SER A 278 -14.06 3.75 -13.88
N VAL A 279 -14.21 2.98 -12.79
CA VAL A 279 -15.24 1.93 -12.69
C VAL A 279 -16.64 2.54 -12.67
N THR A 280 -16.85 3.59 -11.88
CA THR A 280 -18.15 4.28 -11.83
C THR A 280 -18.51 4.88 -13.19
N LEU A 281 -17.55 5.56 -13.84
CA LEU A 281 -17.71 6.11 -15.18
C LEU A 281 -18.13 5.02 -16.20
N TYR A 282 -17.42 3.90 -16.19
CA TYR A 282 -17.72 2.77 -17.06
C TYR A 282 -19.15 2.23 -16.85
N ILE A 283 -19.60 2.13 -15.60
CA ILE A 283 -20.93 1.59 -15.31
C ILE A 283 -22.04 2.57 -15.65
N ILE A 284 -21.90 3.89 -15.39
CA ILE A 284 -23.03 4.80 -15.42
C ILE A 284 -23.20 5.55 -16.75
N HIS A 285 -22.19 5.59 -17.64
CA HIS A 285 -22.24 6.46 -18.83
C HIS A 285 -23.44 6.21 -19.76
N PRO A 286 -24.00 4.99 -19.96
CA PRO A 286 -25.19 4.84 -20.77
C PRO A 286 -26.43 5.50 -20.15
N TRP A 287 -26.54 5.51 -18.82
CA TRP A 287 -27.56 6.30 -18.15
C TRP A 287 -27.38 7.80 -18.40
N MET A 288 -26.13 8.26 -18.44
CA MET A 288 -25.84 9.67 -18.73
C MET A 288 -26.12 10.04 -20.19
N ILE A 289 -25.92 9.12 -21.13
CA ILE A 289 -26.35 9.30 -22.53
C ILE A 289 -27.86 9.51 -22.58
N VAL A 290 -28.64 8.64 -21.92
CA VAL A 290 -30.09 8.75 -21.85
C VAL A 290 -30.51 10.08 -21.20
N LEU A 291 -29.89 10.43 -20.07
CA LEU A 291 -30.16 11.67 -19.33
C LEU A 291 -29.92 12.91 -20.20
N VAL A 292 -28.77 12.99 -20.89
CA VAL A 292 -28.41 14.13 -21.75
C VAL A 292 -29.40 14.24 -22.92
N ARG A 293 -29.80 13.11 -23.54
CA ARG A 293 -30.82 13.10 -24.62
C ARG A 293 -32.20 13.57 -24.14
N GLN A 294 -32.63 13.12 -22.95
CA GLN A 294 -33.89 13.54 -22.36
C GLN A 294 -33.87 15.05 -21.98
N LEU A 295 -32.78 15.51 -21.40
CA LEU A 295 -32.58 16.92 -21.09
C LEU A 295 -32.58 17.78 -22.36
N ALA A 296 -31.95 17.34 -23.42
CA ALA A 296 -31.95 18.02 -24.73
C ALA A 296 -33.33 18.12 -25.32
N ALA A 297 -34.16 17.08 -25.19
CA ALA A 297 -35.55 17.08 -25.62
C ALA A 297 -36.40 18.08 -24.79
N PHE A 298 -36.26 18.03 -23.46
CA PHE A 298 -37.00 18.91 -22.54
C PHE A 298 -36.65 20.39 -22.73
N THR A 299 -35.34 20.70 -22.90
CA THR A 299 -34.84 22.10 -23.05
C THR A 299 -34.95 22.63 -24.49
N LYS A 300 -35.41 21.80 -25.45
CA LYS A 300 -35.40 22.07 -26.90
C LYS A 300 -34.02 22.37 -27.48
N LEU A 301 -32.95 21.94 -26.79
CA LEU A 301 -31.53 22.09 -27.22
C LEU A 301 -31.00 20.86 -27.95
N LYS A 302 -31.87 20.10 -28.64
CA LYS A 302 -31.51 18.89 -29.35
C LYS A 302 -30.38 19.14 -30.38
N TRP A 303 -30.50 20.26 -31.11
CA TRP A 303 -29.49 20.68 -32.12
C TRP A 303 -28.07 20.81 -31.55
N LEU A 304 -27.93 21.19 -30.26
CA LEU A 304 -26.64 21.37 -29.60
C LEU A 304 -26.21 20.10 -28.87
N LEU A 305 -27.08 19.51 -28.06
CA LEU A 305 -26.72 18.43 -27.12
C LEU A 305 -26.85 17.01 -27.71
N VAL A 306 -27.40 16.88 -28.92
CA VAL A 306 -27.58 15.57 -29.60
C VAL A 306 -27.05 15.61 -31.03
N ASP A 307 -27.54 16.57 -31.85
CA ASP A 307 -27.21 16.60 -33.28
C ASP A 307 -25.76 17.07 -33.53
N ASN A 308 -25.17 17.88 -32.61
CA ASN A 308 -23.74 18.15 -32.59
C ASN A 308 -23.03 17.03 -31.79
N SER A 309 -22.38 16.12 -32.47
CA SER A 309 -21.77 14.93 -31.89
C SER A 309 -20.62 15.25 -30.89
N ILE A 310 -19.85 16.31 -31.13
CA ILE A 310 -18.79 16.76 -30.20
C ILE A 310 -19.41 17.28 -28.90
N ALA A 311 -20.42 18.15 -29.00
CA ALA A 311 -21.10 18.70 -27.84
C ALA A 311 -21.83 17.60 -27.06
N HIS A 312 -22.43 16.63 -27.75
CA HIS A 312 -23.03 15.45 -27.12
C HIS A 312 -22.02 14.66 -26.28
N PHE A 313 -20.85 14.31 -26.87
CA PHE A 313 -19.77 13.61 -26.18
C PHE A 313 -19.30 14.40 -24.93
N LEU A 314 -19.02 15.70 -25.10
CA LEU A 314 -18.54 16.55 -24.00
C LEU A 314 -19.57 16.63 -22.86
N ALA A 315 -20.86 16.79 -23.19
CA ALA A 315 -21.94 16.81 -22.21
C ALA A 315 -22.03 15.47 -21.46
N VAL A 316 -22.04 14.34 -22.18
CA VAL A 316 -22.08 12.99 -21.57
C VAL A 316 -20.86 12.75 -20.70
N ALA A 317 -19.66 13.08 -21.17
CA ALA A 317 -18.43 12.91 -20.41
C ALA A 317 -18.42 13.77 -19.13
N ALA A 318 -18.83 15.04 -19.21
CA ALA A 318 -18.91 15.95 -18.08
C ALA A 318 -19.92 15.48 -17.03
N VAL A 319 -21.14 15.12 -17.44
CA VAL A 319 -22.17 14.62 -16.53
C VAL A 319 -21.78 13.29 -15.90
N SER A 320 -21.17 12.38 -16.67
CA SER A 320 -20.65 11.11 -16.16
C SER A 320 -19.54 11.32 -15.11
N LEU A 321 -18.63 12.26 -15.36
CA LEU A 321 -17.56 12.60 -14.41
C LEU A 321 -18.13 13.25 -13.13
N ALA A 322 -19.06 14.18 -13.27
CA ALA A 322 -19.75 14.82 -12.15
C ALA A 322 -20.48 13.77 -11.28
N ALA A 323 -21.20 12.85 -11.91
CA ALA A 323 -21.88 11.75 -11.22
C ALA A 323 -20.90 10.82 -10.50
N ALA A 324 -19.74 10.49 -11.11
CA ALA A 324 -18.70 9.68 -10.46
C ALA A 324 -18.07 10.39 -9.26
N LEU A 325 -17.84 11.70 -9.36
CA LEU A 325 -17.33 12.52 -8.24
C LEU A 325 -18.37 12.61 -7.10
N LEU A 326 -19.63 12.86 -7.43
CA LEU A 326 -20.73 12.92 -6.48
C LEU A 326 -20.92 11.58 -5.76
N TRP A 327 -20.93 10.47 -6.51
CA TRP A 327 -21.02 9.13 -5.94
C TRP A 327 -19.87 8.84 -4.97
N SER A 328 -18.65 9.21 -5.36
CA SER A 328 -17.49 9.08 -4.47
C SER A 328 -17.62 9.95 -3.21
N ALA A 329 -18.11 11.17 -3.33
CA ALA A 329 -18.37 12.07 -2.20
C ALA A 329 -19.46 11.50 -1.27
N ILE A 330 -20.54 10.94 -1.83
CA ILE A 330 -21.59 10.25 -1.07
C ILE A 330 -21.01 9.04 -0.31
N ILE A 331 -20.25 8.18 -1.00
CA ILE A 331 -19.59 7.03 -0.34
C ILE A 331 -18.62 7.51 0.74
N GLN A 332 -17.88 8.58 0.51
CA GLN A 332 -16.98 9.14 1.52
C GLN A 332 -17.76 9.75 2.69
N ARG A 333 -18.92 10.40 2.45
CA ARG A 333 -19.82 10.87 3.51
C ARG A 333 -20.45 9.70 4.27
N ILE A 334 -20.96 8.70 3.57
CA ILE A 334 -21.51 7.48 4.21
C ILE A 334 -20.42 6.76 5.04
N LYS A 335 -19.17 6.71 4.53
CA LYS A 335 -18.02 6.21 5.28
C LYS A 335 -17.50 7.19 6.33
N GLY A 336 -17.77 8.48 6.23
CA GLY A 336 -17.35 9.53 7.15
C GLY A 336 -18.44 9.99 8.13
N THR A 337 -19.72 9.64 7.91
CA THR A 337 -20.82 9.80 8.88
C THR A 337 -21.00 8.60 9.79
N THR A 338 -20.30 7.50 9.52
CA THR A 338 -19.91 6.69 10.63
C THR A 338 -18.91 7.53 11.40
N SER A 339 -19.29 8.13 12.53
CA SER A 339 -18.43 8.45 13.67
C SER A 339 -17.28 7.44 13.64
N PRO A 340 -16.00 7.83 13.89
CA PRO A 340 -14.96 6.80 13.99
C PRO A 340 -15.59 5.68 14.78
N PRO A 341 -15.76 4.49 14.18
CA PRO A 341 -16.72 3.56 14.72
C PRO A 341 -16.32 3.36 16.15
N GLN A 342 -17.26 3.56 17.09
CA GLN A 342 -17.10 3.13 18.47
C GLN A 342 -16.59 1.69 18.53
N SER A 343 -16.73 0.94 17.42
CA SER A 343 -16.17 -0.38 17.13
C SER A 343 -14.64 -0.46 17.18
N ARG A 344 -13.89 0.65 17.09
CA ARG A 344 -12.42 0.64 17.15
C ARG A 344 -11.86 0.43 18.56
N MET A 345 -12.69 0.62 19.58
CA MET A 345 -12.36 0.41 20.99
C MET A 345 -13.15 -0.77 21.59
N ASP A 346 -13.54 -1.75 20.79
CA ASP A 346 -14.39 -2.87 21.23
C ASP A 346 -13.65 -3.86 22.11
N ARG A 347 -12.35 -4.05 21.86
CA ARG A 347 -11.54 -5.10 22.43
C ARG A 347 -10.33 -4.52 23.19
N ALA A 348 -9.28 -4.16 22.46
CA ALA A 348 -8.05 -3.56 22.99
C ALA A 348 -7.46 -2.57 21.97
N TRP A 349 -6.85 -1.50 22.44
CA TRP A 349 -6.27 -0.43 21.60
C TRP A 349 -5.11 0.26 22.31
N ALA A 350 -4.27 0.96 21.50
CA ALA A 350 -3.26 1.86 22.01
C ALA A 350 -3.66 3.31 21.72
N GLU A 351 -3.80 4.13 22.74
CA GLU A 351 -3.99 5.57 22.62
C GLU A 351 -2.64 6.25 22.42
N VAL A 352 -2.57 7.19 21.46
CA VAL A 352 -1.34 7.94 21.13
C VAL A 352 -1.63 9.42 21.27
N ASN A 353 -1.08 10.04 22.31
CA ASN A 353 -1.25 11.45 22.58
C ASN A 353 -0.20 12.29 21.82
N LEU A 354 -0.64 12.94 20.73
CA LEU A 354 0.25 13.72 19.88
C LEU A 354 0.63 15.07 20.52
N SER A 355 -0.14 15.59 21.46
CA SER A 355 0.23 16.80 22.20
C SER A 355 1.39 16.55 23.17
N HIS A 356 1.42 15.38 23.81
CA HIS A 356 2.57 14.93 24.63
C HIS A 356 3.82 14.74 23.76
N LEU A 357 3.68 14.13 22.59
CA LEU A 357 4.80 14.01 21.63
C LEU A 357 5.36 15.37 21.22
N ALA A 358 4.50 16.33 20.91
CA ALA A 358 4.90 17.69 20.54
C ALA A 358 5.55 18.42 21.72
N HIS A 359 5.03 18.25 22.94
CA HIS A 359 5.63 18.76 24.17
C HIS A 359 7.05 18.22 24.36
N ASN A 360 7.22 16.90 24.32
CA ASN A 360 8.52 16.25 24.47
C ASN A 360 9.52 16.74 23.40
N ALA A 361 9.08 16.85 22.15
CA ALA A 361 9.92 17.33 21.06
C ALA A 361 10.44 18.76 21.31
N ARG A 362 9.54 19.67 21.72
CA ARG A 362 9.92 21.07 22.05
C ARG A 362 10.83 21.13 23.24
N LEU A 363 10.56 20.35 24.28
CA LEU A 363 11.39 20.32 25.47
C LEU A 363 12.80 19.83 25.16
N LEU A 364 12.92 18.74 24.42
CA LEU A 364 14.18 18.17 23.98
C LEU A 364 14.96 19.14 23.08
N GLN A 365 14.29 19.87 22.16
CA GLN A 365 14.95 20.89 21.33
C GLN A 365 15.54 22.04 22.15
N ARG A 366 14.90 22.44 23.27
CA ARG A 366 15.38 23.55 24.15
C ARG A 366 16.65 23.23 24.91
N ILE A 367 16.87 21.96 25.24
CA ILE A 367 18.05 21.54 26.00
C ILE A 367 19.26 21.23 25.10
N LEU A 368 19.08 21.19 23.77
CA LEU A 368 20.19 20.94 22.85
C LEU A 368 21.09 22.18 22.70
N PRO A 369 22.40 21.98 22.54
CA PRO A 369 23.32 23.05 22.18
C PRO A 369 22.92 23.74 20.87
N GLN A 370 23.26 25.02 20.74
CA GLN A 370 23.04 25.78 19.51
C GLN A 370 23.72 25.06 18.31
N GLY A 371 23.01 24.94 17.19
CA GLY A 371 23.48 24.24 15.98
C GLY A 371 23.21 22.75 15.97
N CYS A 372 22.82 22.12 17.09
CA CYS A 372 22.45 20.72 17.16
C CYS A 372 20.97 20.51 16.83
N SER A 373 20.66 19.48 16.04
CA SER A 373 19.31 19.18 15.62
C SER A 373 18.88 17.75 15.99
N ILE A 374 17.58 17.55 16.19
CA ILE A 374 17.03 16.20 16.44
C ILE A 374 16.91 15.44 15.13
N MET A 375 17.51 14.24 15.10
CA MET A 375 17.16 13.16 14.17
C MET A 375 16.24 12.20 14.91
N ALA A 376 14.93 12.26 14.62
CA ALA A 376 13.93 11.46 15.30
C ALA A 376 13.99 10.00 14.89
N VAL A 377 14.17 9.09 15.84
CA VAL A 377 14.21 7.65 15.58
C VAL A 377 12.79 7.09 15.59
N VAL A 378 12.29 6.76 14.39
CA VAL A 378 10.90 6.30 14.16
C VAL A 378 10.84 4.86 13.62
N LYS A 379 11.91 4.08 13.83
CA LYS A 379 11.97 2.65 13.47
C LYS A 379 10.94 1.82 14.25
N ALA A 380 10.68 0.60 13.81
CA ALA A 380 9.73 -0.33 14.43
C ALA A 380 8.35 0.33 14.66
N ASN A 381 7.81 0.98 13.59
CA ASN A 381 6.54 1.70 13.65
C ASN A 381 6.54 2.81 14.73
N ALA A 382 7.65 3.57 14.85
CA ALA A 382 7.87 4.57 15.91
C ALA A 382 7.70 3.97 17.31
N TYR A 383 8.42 2.87 17.58
CA TYR A 383 8.29 2.11 18.83
C TYR A 383 6.82 1.76 19.15
N GLY A 384 6.09 1.32 18.13
CA GLY A 384 4.68 0.94 18.27
C GLY A 384 3.66 2.07 18.24
N HIS A 385 4.08 3.34 18.21
CA HIS A 385 3.18 4.52 18.25
C HIS A 385 2.54 4.88 16.91
N GLY A 386 3.03 4.34 15.78
CA GLY A 386 2.57 4.72 14.44
C GLY A 386 3.48 5.75 13.75
N ASP A 387 4.47 5.25 13.01
CA ASP A 387 5.57 6.03 12.41
C ASP A 387 5.13 7.19 11.53
N ILE A 388 4.07 7.02 10.73
CA ILE A 388 3.58 8.06 9.82
C ILE A 388 2.99 9.24 10.60
N THR A 389 2.15 8.95 11.60
CA THR A 389 1.48 9.96 12.43
C THR A 389 2.49 10.69 13.30
N VAL A 390 3.40 9.96 13.93
CA VAL A 390 4.52 10.49 14.72
C VAL A 390 5.39 11.40 13.85
N ALA A 391 5.87 10.92 12.69
CA ALA A 391 6.74 11.71 11.82
C ALA A 391 6.06 12.97 11.28
N LYS A 392 4.75 12.93 10.98
CA LYS A 392 3.99 14.11 10.58
C LYS A 392 3.88 15.14 11.69
N THR A 393 3.65 14.71 12.91
CA THR A 393 3.60 15.57 14.11
C THR A 393 4.95 16.22 14.39
N LEU A 394 6.01 15.42 14.44
CA LEU A 394 7.36 15.92 14.66
C LEU A 394 7.83 16.91 13.58
N ARG A 395 7.38 16.74 12.33
CA ARG A 395 7.63 17.72 11.27
C ARG A 395 6.95 19.07 11.52
N LYS A 396 5.77 19.10 12.13
CA LYS A 396 5.10 20.36 12.52
C LYS A 396 5.93 21.09 13.61
N GLU A 397 6.58 20.31 14.47
CA GLU A 397 7.48 20.83 15.51
C GLU A 397 8.90 21.19 14.96
N GLY A 398 9.09 21.24 13.65
CA GLY A 398 10.34 21.68 13.04
C GLY A 398 11.39 20.58 12.82
N ILE A 399 11.16 19.34 13.26
CA ILE A 399 12.11 18.24 13.06
C ILE A 399 12.14 17.84 11.58
N ARG A 400 13.35 17.81 10.99
CA ARG A 400 13.58 17.57 9.55
C ARG A 400 14.40 16.32 9.25
N ALA A 401 14.95 15.67 10.26
CA ALA A 401 15.74 14.45 10.13
C ALA A 401 15.08 13.30 10.88
N PHE A 402 15.05 12.12 10.25
CA PHE A 402 14.45 10.91 10.78
C PHE A 402 15.40 9.73 10.60
N ALA A 403 15.34 8.75 11.51
CA ALA A 403 16.09 7.52 11.40
C ALA A 403 15.18 6.31 11.50
N VAL A 404 15.39 5.33 10.61
CA VAL A 404 14.63 4.08 10.51
C VAL A 404 15.58 2.89 10.52
N ALA A 405 15.09 1.67 10.76
CA ALA A 405 15.92 0.47 10.75
C ALA A 405 16.13 -0.07 9.34
N THR A 406 15.13 0.00 8.47
CA THR A 406 15.11 -0.65 7.16
C THR A 406 14.76 0.30 6.03
N ILE A 407 15.19 -0.03 4.82
CA ILE A 407 14.80 0.72 3.62
C ILE A 407 13.28 0.77 3.44
N ASP A 408 12.57 -0.30 3.83
CA ASP A 408 11.11 -0.35 3.70
C ASP A 408 10.38 0.63 4.60
N GLU A 409 10.88 0.85 5.82
CA GLU A 409 10.38 1.90 6.70
C GLU A 409 10.62 3.29 6.10
N GLY A 410 11.83 3.54 5.58
CA GLY A 410 12.15 4.80 4.91
C GLY A 410 11.27 5.09 3.69
N VAL A 411 11.08 4.10 2.83
CA VAL A 411 10.17 4.19 1.67
C VAL A 411 8.73 4.45 2.11
N ARG A 412 8.28 3.82 3.21
CA ARG A 412 6.93 4.04 3.77
C ARG A 412 6.75 5.49 4.20
N LEU A 413 7.70 6.06 4.89
CA LEU A 413 7.67 7.48 5.28
C LEU A 413 7.63 8.40 4.05
N ARG A 414 8.48 8.17 3.06
CA ARG A 414 8.49 8.98 1.81
C ARG A 414 7.18 8.91 1.07
N LYS A 415 6.58 7.72 0.93
CA LYS A 415 5.26 7.54 0.28
C LYS A 415 4.14 8.27 1.00
N ASN A 416 4.29 8.54 2.29
CA ASN A 416 3.33 9.31 3.09
C ASN A 416 3.68 10.79 3.22
N GLY A 417 4.61 11.29 2.38
CA GLY A 417 4.91 12.71 2.24
C GLY A 417 5.90 13.26 3.27
N ILE A 418 6.63 12.40 4.00
CA ILE A 418 7.67 12.84 4.91
C ILE A 418 8.88 13.30 4.09
N LYS A 419 9.20 14.58 4.19
CA LYS A 419 10.35 15.24 3.56
C LYS A 419 11.48 15.40 4.58
N GLY A 420 12.67 15.82 4.12
CA GLY A 420 13.87 15.96 4.93
C GLY A 420 14.76 14.74 4.87
N GLU A 421 15.73 14.62 5.74
CA GLU A 421 16.65 13.49 5.79
C GLU A 421 15.96 12.25 6.37
N ILE A 422 16.17 11.08 5.77
CA ILE A 422 15.76 9.78 6.34
C ILE A 422 16.94 8.85 6.25
N LEU A 423 17.56 8.57 7.42
CA LEU A 423 18.70 7.68 7.56
C LEU A 423 18.24 6.26 7.87
N ILE A 424 18.73 5.29 7.10
CA ILE A 424 18.58 3.87 7.37
C ILE A 424 19.74 3.43 8.26
N LEU A 425 19.43 3.03 9.50
CA LEU A 425 20.44 2.63 10.51
C LEU A 425 20.99 1.22 10.27
N GLY A 426 20.27 0.37 9.55
CA GLY A 426 20.69 -0.99 9.21
C GLY A 426 21.33 -1.06 7.83
N SER A 427 21.84 -2.23 7.48
CA SER A 427 22.34 -2.52 6.13
C SER A 427 21.20 -2.76 5.15
N THR A 428 21.42 -2.44 3.87
CA THR A 428 20.48 -2.65 2.77
C THR A 428 21.17 -3.43 1.66
N ASP A 429 20.52 -4.45 1.09
CA ASP A 429 21.06 -5.16 -0.07
C ASP A 429 21.42 -4.16 -1.19
N VAL A 430 22.63 -4.22 -1.71
CA VAL A 430 23.13 -3.31 -2.78
C VAL A 430 22.26 -3.35 -4.03
N LYS A 431 21.56 -4.44 -4.30
CA LYS A 431 20.56 -4.55 -5.38
C LYS A 431 19.41 -3.55 -5.24
N ARG A 432 19.20 -3.02 -4.06
CA ARG A 432 18.16 -2.01 -3.78
C ARG A 432 18.69 -0.56 -3.85
N SER A 433 19.91 -0.34 -4.33
CA SER A 433 20.52 0.99 -4.49
C SER A 433 19.66 1.96 -5.32
N VAL A 434 18.99 1.45 -6.35
CA VAL A 434 18.02 2.23 -7.15
C VAL A 434 16.86 2.76 -6.30
N GLU A 435 16.41 1.99 -5.28
CA GLU A 435 15.36 2.45 -4.36
C GLU A 435 15.89 3.53 -3.39
N LEU A 436 17.14 3.41 -2.92
CA LEU A 436 17.77 4.44 -2.10
C LEU A 436 17.80 5.78 -2.85
N LEU A 437 18.26 5.76 -4.10
CA LEU A 437 18.26 6.93 -4.98
C LEU A 437 16.84 7.46 -5.24
N ARG A 438 15.93 6.59 -5.65
CA ARG A 438 14.56 6.95 -6.03
C ARG A 438 13.78 7.63 -4.91
N TYR A 439 13.97 7.16 -3.68
CA TYR A 439 13.26 7.67 -2.51
C TYR A 439 14.10 8.66 -1.71
N ASN A 440 15.28 9.04 -2.23
CA ASN A 440 16.18 10.00 -1.58
C ASN A 440 16.43 9.63 -0.12
N LEU A 441 16.89 8.40 0.13
CA LEU A 441 17.18 7.85 1.46
C LEU A 441 18.70 7.86 1.69
N SER A 442 19.11 8.17 2.92
CA SER A 442 20.51 8.07 3.34
C SER A 442 20.77 6.66 3.89
N GLN A 443 21.83 6.00 3.41
CA GLN A 443 22.22 4.66 3.84
C GLN A 443 23.38 4.74 4.85
N THR A 444 23.30 3.97 5.93
CA THR A 444 24.44 3.74 6.80
C THR A 444 25.47 2.86 6.10
N ILE A 445 26.71 3.34 6.00
CA ILE A 445 27.88 2.57 5.57
C ILE A 445 28.50 1.92 6.80
N VAL A 446 28.47 0.59 6.81
CA VAL A 446 28.90 -0.20 7.99
C VAL A 446 30.37 -0.59 7.93
N ASP A 447 30.96 -0.66 6.74
CA ASP A 447 32.37 -0.95 6.50
C ASP A 447 32.80 -0.53 5.09
N LYS A 448 34.10 -0.60 4.80
CA LYS A 448 34.69 -0.29 3.51
C LYS A 448 34.20 -1.21 2.40
N GLN A 449 34.01 -2.50 2.68
CA GLN A 449 33.54 -3.47 1.68
C GLN A 449 32.16 -3.08 1.18
N PHE A 450 31.23 -2.84 2.08
CA PHE A 450 29.86 -2.40 1.73
C PHE A 450 29.86 -1.07 0.98
N ALA A 451 30.75 -0.13 1.36
CA ALA A 451 30.93 1.11 0.61
C ALA A 451 31.34 0.86 -0.84
N SER A 452 32.31 -0.03 -1.06
CA SER A 452 32.82 -0.39 -2.38
C SER A 452 31.75 -1.08 -3.23
N GLU A 453 31.01 -2.04 -2.65
CA GLU A 453 29.91 -2.73 -3.30
C GLU A 453 28.80 -1.76 -3.71
N LEU A 454 28.40 -0.85 -2.84
CA LEU A 454 27.38 0.15 -3.11
C LEU A 454 27.84 1.16 -4.19
N ASN A 455 29.10 1.59 -4.13
CA ASN A 455 29.73 2.47 -5.10
C ASN A 455 29.81 1.82 -6.50
N SER A 456 30.06 0.52 -6.58
CA SER A 456 30.15 -0.24 -7.85
C SER A 456 28.81 -0.29 -8.62
N THR A 457 27.66 -0.02 -7.96
CA THR A 457 26.36 0.04 -8.60
C THR A 457 26.20 1.24 -9.54
N GLY A 458 27.07 2.27 -9.45
CA GLY A 458 27.00 3.50 -10.21
C GLY A 458 25.86 4.44 -9.83
N ASN A 459 25.05 4.09 -8.81
CA ASN A 459 23.96 4.94 -8.32
C ASN A 459 24.49 5.93 -7.28
N SER A 460 24.20 7.23 -7.46
CA SER A 460 24.59 8.25 -6.49
C SER A 460 23.71 8.19 -5.23
N VAL A 461 24.22 7.59 -4.16
CA VAL A 461 23.49 7.36 -2.90
C VAL A 461 23.99 8.30 -1.82
N GLN A 462 23.05 8.89 -1.04
CA GLN A 462 23.40 9.61 0.19
C GLN A 462 23.76 8.62 1.29
N ALA A 463 24.80 8.92 2.06
CA ALA A 463 25.30 7.99 3.05
C ALA A 463 25.80 8.67 4.32
N HIS A 464 25.72 7.94 5.45
CA HIS A 464 26.40 8.27 6.70
C HIS A 464 27.34 7.13 7.08
N ILE A 465 28.59 7.44 7.39
CA ILE A 465 29.56 6.45 7.83
C ILE A 465 29.30 6.11 9.30
N LYS A 466 29.15 4.81 9.59
CA LYS A 466 29.09 4.31 10.96
C LYS A 466 30.48 3.90 11.43
N VAL A 467 30.86 4.44 12.58
CA VAL A 467 32.14 4.12 13.25
C VAL A 467 31.86 3.28 14.50
N ASP A 468 32.61 2.21 14.66
CA ASP A 468 32.62 1.42 15.89
C ASP A 468 33.69 1.96 16.83
N THR A 469 33.27 2.41 17.99
CA THR A 469 34.11 2.94 19.08
C THR A 469 34.15 2.02 20.31
N GLY A 470 33.56 0.82 20.21
CA GLY A 470 33.51 -0.16 21.28
C GLY A 470 32.17 -0.81 21.56
N MET A 471 31.15 -0.63 20.69
CA MET A 471 29.87 -1.34 20.78
C MET A 471 29.89 -2.68 20.08
N HIS A 472 30.80 -2.89 19.10
CA HIS A 472 31.03 -4.13 18.34
C HIS A 472 29.78 -4.75 17.72
N ARG A 473 28.88 -3.88 17.17
CA ARG A 473 27.67 -4.32 16.48
C ARG A 473 27.66 -4.02 14.99
N LEU A 474 27.96 -2.82 14.60
CA LEU A 474 28.08 -2.33 13.22
C LEU A 474 29.06 -1.15 13.21
N GLY A 475 29.73 -0.95 12.11
CA GLY A 475 30.61 0.20 11.87
C GLY A 475 32.06 -0.22 11.62
N GLU A 476 32.77 0.57 10.82
CA GLU A 476 34.22 0.43 10.65
C GLU A 476 34.92 0.79 11.95
N SER A 477 35.98 0.07 12.32
CA SER A 477 36.74 0.33 13.54
C SER A 477 37.33 1.75 13.51
N HIS A 478 37.24 2.46 14.65
CA HIS A 478 37.86 3.79 14.82
C HIS A 478 39.37 3.79 14.62
N GLU A 479 40.02 2.64 14.69
CA GLU A 479 41.47 2.48 14.48
C GLU A 479 41.83 2.38 12.99
N ARG A 480 40.89 1.99 12.13
CA ARG A 480 41.08 1.82 10.68
C ARG A 480 40.84 3.13 9.93
N ILE A 481 41.66 4.13 10.23
CA ILE A 481 41.49 5.50 9.70
C ILE A 481 41.59 5.52 8.17
N ASP A 482 42.50 4.73 7.59
CA ASP A 482 42.73 4.69 6.13
C ASP A 482 41.54 4.06 5.40
N GLU A 483 40.94 3.01 5.96
CA GLU A 483 39.72 2.41 5.41
C GLU A 483 38.54 3.39 5.43
N ILE A 484 38.37 4.11 6.54
CA ILE A 484 37.34 5.16 6.67
C ILE A 484 37.58 6.28 5.65
N LYS A 485 38.87 6.71 5.48
CA LYS A 485 39.23 7.72 4.48
C LYS A 485 38.91 7.27 3.05
N GLN A 486 39.14 6.00 2.71
CA GLN A 486 38.83 5.44 1.41
C GLN A 486 37.32 5.46 1.12
N ILE A 487 36.44 5.38 2.13
CA ILE A 487 34.98 5.51 1.94
C ILE A 487 34.65 6.90 1.41
N PHE A 488 35.35 7.97 1.85
CA PHE A 488 35.15 9.32 1.32
C PHE A 488 35.55 9.46 -0.17
N CYS A 489 36.42 8.58 -0.67
CA CYS A 489 36.84 8.59 -2.07
C CYS A 489 35.83 7.89 -3.02
N CYS A 490 34.78 7.30 -2.52
CA CYS A 490 33.74 6.61 -3.31
C CYS A 490 32.90 7.61 -4.13
N LYS A 491 33.13 7.69 -5.44
CA LYS A 491 32.53 8.70 -6.34
C LYS A 491 31.00 8.74 -6.37
N HIS A 492 30.36 7.60 -6.15
CA HIS A 492 28.89 7.45 -6.16
C HIS A 492 28.29 7.49 -4.76
N LEU A 493 29.07 7.77 -3.72
CA LEU A 493 28.57 7.98 -2.36
C LEU A 493 28.68 9.45 -1.99
N ARG A 494 27.55 10.05 -1.59
CA ARG A 494 27.52 11.39 -1.00
C ARG A 494 27.51 11.26 0.51
N ILE A 495 28.67 11.42 1.13
CA ILE A 495 28.80 11.27 2.58
C ILE A 495 28.30 12.54 3.27
N ASN A 496 27.08 12.46 3.82
CA ASN A 496 26.40 13.58 4.50
C ASN A 496 26.61 13.56 6.02
N GLY A 497 27.08 12.44 6.56
CA GLY A 497 27.29 12.29 7.99
C GLY A 497 28.29 11.20 8.36
N ILE A 498 28.81 11.31 9.60
CA ILE A 498 29.63 10.29 10.25
C ILE A 498 29.19 10.16 11.71
N TYR A 499 29.05 8.94 12.22
CA TYR A 499 28.50 8.73 13.54
C TYR A 499 28.98 7.48 14.27
N THR A 500 28.88 7.55 15.59
CA THR A 500 29.03 6.38 16.47
C THR A 500 27.80 6.16 17.35
N HIS A 501 27.80 5.14 18.20
CA HIS A 501 26.73 4.87 19.16
C HIS A 501 27.29 4.40 20.47
N LEU A 502 26.92 5.10 21.55
CA LEU A 502 27.35 4.82 22.91
C LEU A 502 26.55 3.63 23.46
N CYS A 503 27.21 2.64 24.03
CA CYS A 503 26.55 1.41 24.47
C CYS A 503 26.07 1.43 25.92
N ALA A 504 26.65 2.33 26.77
CA ALA A 504 26.36 2.41 28.20
C ALA A 504 25.96 3.81 28.65
N SER A 505 25.41 4.64 27.75
CA SER A 505 25.05 6.04 28.08
C SER A 505 23.82 6.18 28.97
N ASP A 506 23.09 5.12 29.24
CA ASP A 506 21.97 5.01 30.14
C ASP A 506 22.41 4.76 31.60
N SER A 507 23.56 4.15 31.81
CA SER A 507 24.13 3.90 33.14
C SER A 507 24.98 5.09 33.61
N LEU A 508 24.88 5.38 34.91
CA LEU A 508 25.70 6.38 35.61
C LEU A 508 26.75 5.75 36.52
N GLU A 509 26.89 4.43 36.53
CA GLU A 509 27.93 3.74 37.26
C GLU A 509 29.31 4.13 36.77
N ALA A 510 30.27 4.22 37.68
CA ALA A 510 31.61 4.76 37.39
C ALA A 510 32.29 4.06 36.21
N GLY A 511 32.19 2.74 36.11
CA GLY A 511 32.73 1.93 35.01
C GLY A 511 32.11 2.28 33.67
N ASP A 512 30.77 2.29 33.59
CA ASP A 512 29.99 2.59 32.38
C ASP A 512 30.20 4.03 31.93
N ALA A 513 30.22 4.99 32.87
CA ALA A 513 30.49 6.39 32.60
C ALA A 513 31.93 6.60 32.08
N ALA A 514 32.92 5.87 32.60
CA ALA A 514 34.29 5.88 32.11
C ALA A 514 34.37 5.32 30.69
N PHE A 515 33.70 4.21 30.40
CA PHE A 515 33.66 3.59 29.08
C PHE A 515 32.93 4.51 28.05
N THR A 516 31.85 5.15 28.45
CA THR A 516 31.14 6.14 27.62
C THR A 516 32.06 7.29 27.23
N ARG A 517 32.84 7.86 28.20
CA ARG A 517 33.82 8.87 27.90
C ARG A 517 34.92 8.37 26.94
N LEU A 518 35.39 7.16 27.12
CA LEU A 518 36.36 6.54 26.21
C LEU A 518 35.83 6.43 24.77
N GLN A 519 34.55 5.98 24.58
CA GLN A 519 33.93 5.92 23.25
C GLN A 519 33.86 7.32 22.61
N ILE A 520 33.51 8.35 23.36
CA ILE A 520 33.48 9.73 22.89
C ILE A 520 34.87 10.20 22.48
N GLN A 521 35.89 9.95 23.33
CA GLN A 521 37.29 10.25 23.06
C GLN A 521 37.79 9.59 21.76
N ARG A 522 37.56 8.27 21.58
CA ARG A 522 37.93 7.52 20.38
C ARG A 522 37.34 8.17 19.13
N PHE A 523 36.06 8.53 19.18
CA PHE A 523 35.37 9.16 18.04
C PHE A 523 36.00 10.54 17.73
N ASN A 524 36.24 11.36 18.73
CA ASN A 524 36.86 12.69 18.55
C ASN A 524 38.29 12.59 18.00
N MET A 525 39.08 11.61 18.45
CA MET A 525 40.42 11.38 17.93
C MET A 525 40.40 11.01 16.45
N LEU A 526 39.48 10.12 16.05
CA LEU A 526 39.27 9.78 14.65
C LEU A 526 38.90 11.02 13.82
N LEU A 527 37.92 11.83 14.27
CA LEU A 527 37.51 13.04 13.54
C LEU A 527 38.65 14.02 13.36
N ASN A 528 39.47 14.21 14.40
CA ASN A 528 40.64 15.07 14.35
C ASN A 528 41.70 14.52 13.35
N SER A 529 41.97 13.23 13.36
CA SER A 529 42.88 12.59 12.43
C SER A 529 42.41 12.73 10.97
N LEU A 530 41.14 12.50 10.69
CA LEU A 530 40.56 12.68 9.36
C LEU A 530 40.68 14.13 8.88
N LYS A 531 40.45 15.11 9.79
CA LYS A 531 40.60 16.54 9.50
C LYS A 531 42.03 16.90 9.19
N GLN A 532 43.01 16.42 9.99
CA GLN A 532 44.45 16.63 9.76
C GLN A 532 44.90 16.05 8.41
N GLN A 533 44.28 14.95 7.98
CA GLN A 533 44.54 14.32 6.66
C GLN A 533 43.77 14.97 5.51
N GLY A 534 43.17 16.14 5.70
CA GLY A 534 42.50 16.94 4.66
C GLY A 534 41.07 16.50 4.33
N VAL A 535 40.44 15.62 5.12
CA VAL A 535 39.05 15.24 4.91
C VAL A 535 38.12 16.34 5.42
N SER A 536 37.25 16.88 4.55
CA SER A 536 36.16 17.74 4.94
C SER A 536 35.12 16.95 5.72
N LEU A 537 35.02 17.19 7.02
CA LEU A 537 34.10 16.43 7.88
C LEU A 537 32.62 16.73 7.54
N PRO A 538 31.81 15.70 7.34
CA PRO A 538 30.36 15.85 7.21
C PRO A 538 29.72 16.03 8.58
N LYS A 539 28.39 16.12 8.66
CA LYS A 539 27.66 16.21 9.93
C LYS A 539 27.96 15.04 10.87
N THR A 540 28.17 15.35 12.12
CA THR A 540 28.51 14.37 13.17
C THR A 540 27.32 14.05 14.05
N HIS A 541 27.18 12.78 14.51
CA HIS A 541 26.21 12.43 15.54
C HIS A 541 26.65 11.27 16.43
N ILE A 542 26.53 11.46 17.74
CA ILE A 542 27.00 10.53 18.77
C ILE A 542 25.83 10.10 19.67
N LEU A 543 25.09 11.10 20.22
CA LEU A 543 24.17 10.91 21.32
C LEU A 543 22.85 10.28 20.91
N SER A 544 22.35 9.37 21.76
CA SER A 544 21.00 8.85 21.81
C SER A 544 20.15 9.59 22.86
N SER A 545 18.94 9.10 23.17
CA SER A 545 18.08 9.69 24.21
C SER A 545 18.80 9.87 25.53
N TYR A 546 19.38 8.80 26.09
CA TYR A 546 20.14 8.88 27.35
C TYR A 546 21.46 9.66 27.20
N GLY A 547 22.08 9.57 26.03
CA GLY A 547 23.28 10.37 25.76
C GLY A 547 23.01 11.86 25.90
N VAL A 548 21.88 12.37 25.40
CA VAL A 548 21.46 13.78 25.55
C VAL A 548 21.18 14.12 27.01
N MET A 549 20.52 13.23 27.75
CA MET A 549 20.11 13.47 29.13
C MET A 549 21.29 13.41 30.14
N ASN A 550 22.28 12.56 29.87
CA ASN A 550 23.40 12.29 30.80
C ASN A 550 24.74 12.91 30.39
N HIS A 551 24.91 13.25 29.09
CA HIS A 551 26.16 13.74 28.49
C HIS A 551 25.88 14.90 27.52
N GLY A 552 25.01 15.85 27.90
CA GLY A 552 24.56 16.98 27.08
C GLY A 552 25.63 18.01 26.72
N ASP A 553 26.83 17.93 27.33
CA ASP A 553 28.02 18.73 27.03
C ASP A 553 28.73 18.35 25.73
N VAL A 554 28.45 17.14 25.19
CA VAL A 554 29.05 16.63 23.96
C VAL A 554 28.43 17.32 22.73
N ARG A 555 29.23 18.02 21.96
CA ARG A 555 28.82 18.75 20.77
C ARG A 555 28.76 17.82 19.56
N CYS A 556 27.64 17.88 18.81
CA CYS A 556 27.44 17.19 17.53
C CYS A 556 26.34 17.89 16.73
N ASP A 557 26.26 17.63 15.42
CA ASP A 557 25.29 18.28 14.55
C ASP A 557 23.90 17.66 14.68
N TYR A 558 23.81 16.33 14.94
CA TYR A 558 22.57 15.62 15.20
C TYR A 558 22.62 14.80 16.49
N VAL A 559 21.49 14.72 17.15
CA VAL A 559 21.21 13.74 18.21
C VAL A 559 20.10 12.80 17.75
N ARG A 560 20.29 11.49 17.95
CA ARG A 560 19.32 10.46 17.53
C ARG A 560 18.39 10.11 18.67
N ILE A 561 17.27 10.80 18.77
CA ILE A 561 16.33 10.64 19.89
C ILE A 561 15.18 9.69 19.48
N GLY A 562 14.98 8.65 20.26
CA GLY A 562 13.86 7.72 20.16
C GLY A 562 13.03 7.73 21.44
N LEU A 563 13.43 6.97 22.43
CA LEU A 563 12.65 6.68 23.64
C LEU A 563 12.20 7.94 24.40
N ALA A 564 13.06 8.96 24.49
CA ALA A 564 12.72 10.21 25.15
C ALA A 564 11.62 11.00 24.42
N LEU A 565 11.53 10.94 23.07
CA LEU A 565 10.41 11.53 22.34
C LEU A 565 9.07 10.91 22.75
N TYR A 566 9.07 9.63 23.10
CA TYR A 566 7.88 8.89 23.49
C TYR A 566 7.56 8.95 24.98
N GLY A 567 8.38 9.67 25.77
CA GLY A 567 8.19 9.77 27.23
C GLY A 567 8.29 8.44 27.97
N ALA A 568 9.07 7.49 27.42
CA ALA A 568 9.20 6.14 27.96
C ALA A 568 10.61 5.83 28.47
N SER A 569 11.41 6.86 28.78
CA SER A 569 12.72 6.75 29.40
C SER A 569 12.62 6.75 30.93
N GLU A 570 13.52 6.05 31.61
CA GLU A 570 13.71 6.20 33.05
C GLU A 570 14.08 7.66 33.40
N LYS A 571 13.84 8.06 34.65
CA LYS A 571 14.10 9.42 35.09
C LYS A 571 15.61 9.75 34.94
N PRO A 572 15.96 10.74 34.10
CA PRO A 572 17.34 11.12 33.90
C PRO A 572 17.92 11.89 35.12
N ARG A 573 19.25 12.09 35.12
CA ARG A 573 19.95 12.89 36.12
C ARG A 573 19.45 14.35 36.17
N GLN A 574 19.09 14.90 34.99
CA GLN A 574 18.41 16.21 34.91
C GLN A 574 16.89 15.96 34.91
N HIS A 575 16.17 16.68 35.74
CA HIS A 575 14.72 16.62 35.81
C HIS A 575 14.12 17.19 34.51
N ILE A 576 13.89 16.31 33.53
CA ILE A 576 13.23 16.64 32.27
C ILE A 576 11.82 16.03 32.35
N ASP A 577 10.81 16.90 32.33
CA ASP A 577 9.39 16.50 32.47
C ASP A 577 8.84 15.99 31.15
N LEU A 578 9.21 14.76 30.79
CA LEU A 578 8.74 14.08 29.60
C LEU A 578 7.38 13.42 29.86
N MET A 579 6.43 13.66 28.98
CA MET A 579 5.08 13.13 29.09
C MET A 579 4.96 11.79 28.33
N PRO A 580 4.36 10.74 28.93
CA PRO A 580 4.06 9.48 28.22
C PRO A 580 3.17 9.71 27.01
N VAL A 581 3.56 9.17 25.85
CA VAL A 581 2.83 9.35 24.58
C VAL A 581 1.84 8.24 24.32
N LEU A 582 2.08 7.01 24.84
CA LEU A 582 1.25 5.84 24.58
C LEU A 582 0.59 5.34 25.85
N SER A 583 -0.71 5.02 25.77
CA SER A 583 -1.44 4.21 26.74
C SER A 583 -1.97 2.95 26.06
N LEU A 584 -1.93 1.81 26.78
CA LEU A 584 -2.46 0.52 26.32
C LEU A 584 -3.69 0.16 27.13
N LYS A 585 -4.83 -0.02 26.46
CA LYS A 585 -6.13 -0.25 27.08
C LYS A 585 -6.84 -1.48 26.52
N ALA A 586 -7.66 -2.12 27.37
CA ALA A 586 -8.47 -3.27 26.99
C ALA A 586 -9.82 -3.25 27.71
N ARG A 587 -10.85 -3.89 27.12
CA ARG A 587 -12.17 -4.03 27.74
C ARG A 587 -12.28 -5.26 28.57
N VAL A 588 -12.99 -5.13 29.69
CA VAL A 588 -13.57 -6.27 30.45
C VAL A 588 -14.68 -6.88 29.59
N ILE A 589 -14.51 -8.15 29.21
CA ILE A 589 -15.49 -8.87 28.39
C ILE A 589 -16.35 -9.83 29.17
N HIS A 590 -15.86 -10.27 30.32
CA HIS A 590 -16.57 -11.20 31.19
C HIS A 590 -16.10 -11.07 32.64
N ILE A 591 -16.95 -11.42 33.57
CA ILE A 591 -16.63 -11.53 35.02
C ILE A 591 -17.11 -12.89 35.52
N ASN A 592 -16.21 -13.65 36.13
CA ASN A 592 -16.47 -14.91 36.78
C ASN A 592 -16.37 -14.73 38.29
N GLN A 593 -17.25 -15.38 39.04
CA GLN A 593 -17.07 -15.59 40.46
C GLN A 593 -16.60 -17.02 40.65
N ILE A 594 -15.51 -17.21 41.37
CA ILE A 594 -14.94 -18.51 41.69
C ILE A 594 -14.81 -18.67 43.19
N ALA A 595 -14.95 -19.89 43.68
CA ALA A 595 -14.82 -20.21 45.11
C ALA A 595 -13.34 -20.39 45.51
N ALA A 596 -13.06 -20.28 46.81
CA ALA A 596 -11.77 -20.66 47.35
C ALA A 596 -11.39 -22.10 46.95
N GLY A 597 -10.13 -22.30 46.48
CA GLY A 597 -9.63 -23.58 46.01
C GLY A 597 -9.81 -23.82 44.48
N GLU A 598 -10.63 -23.04 43.80
CA GLU A 598 -10.76 -23.11 42.32
C GLU A 598 -9.58 -22.46 41.60
N SER A 599 -9.30 -22.91 40.39
CA SER A 599 -8.12 -22.50 39.66
C SER A 599 -8.45 -21.68 38.39
N VAL A 600 -7.54 -20.76 38.01
CA VAL A 600 -7.68 -19.90 36.85
C VAL A 600 -6.58 -20.19 35.81
N GLY A 601 -6.98 -20.27 34.55
CA GLY A 601 -6.11 -20.29 33.39
C GLY A 601 -5.45 -21.65 33.08
N TYR A 602 -4.60 -21.64 32.03
CA TYR A 602 -3.85 -22.85 31.64
C TYR A 602 -2.93 -23.34 32.74
N ALA A 603 -2.76 -24.64 32.82
CA ALA A 603 -1.97 -25.33 33.84
C ALA A 603 -2.41 -25.06 35.28
N ARG A 604 -3.60 -24.49 35.48
CA ARG A 604 -4.11 -24.13 36.82
C ARG A 604 -3.11 -23.21 37.56
N ALA A 605 -2.48 -22.30 36.87
CA ALA A 605 -1.35 -21.51 37.35
C ALA A 605 -1.70 -20.57 38.51
N PHE A 606 -2.98 -20.29 38.75
CA PHE A 606 -3.48 -19.57 39.92
C PHE A 606 -4.53 -20.43 40.64
N VAL A 607 -4.50 -20.47 41.97
CA VAL A 607 -5.51 -21.09 42.79
C VAL A 607 -6.04 -20.03 43.76
N ALA A 608 -7.36 -19.80 43.77
CA ALA A 608 -8.01 -18.81 44.60
C ALA A 608 -7.90 -19.18 46.08
N GLN A 609 -7.37 -18.30 46.92
CA GLN A 609 -7.28 -18.49 48.36
C GLN A 609 -8.55 -18.08 49.11
N ARG A 610 -9.43 -17.35 48.45
CA ARG A 610 -10.74 -16.85 48.92
C ARG A 610 -11.70 -16.83 47.72
N ASP A 611 -12.98 -16.63 47.99
CA ASP A 611 -13.94 -16.35 46.93
C ASP A 611 -13.48 -15.12 46.16
N THR A 612 -13.33 -15.29 44.84
CA THR A 612 -12.61 -14.33 43.98
C THR A 612 -13.46 -13.93 42.79
N LEU A 613 -13.52 -12.62 42.52
CA LEU A 613 -14.07 -12.06 41.28
C LEU A 613 -12.95 -11.92 40.24
N VAL A 614 -13.12 -12.62 39.13
CA VAL A 614 -12.14 -12.66 38.04
C VAL A 614 -12.69 -11.92 36.85
N ALA A 615 -12.09 -10.78 36.48
CA ALA A 615 -12.41 -10.09 35.23
C ALA A 615 -11.51 -10.61 34.09
N VAL A 616 -12.13 -10.88 32.94
CA VAL A 616 -11.46 -11.31 31.72
C VAL A 616 -11.31 -10.11 30.80
N LEU A 617 -10.08 -9.78 30.44
CA LEU A 617 -9.72 -8.67 29.51
C LEU A 617 -9.47 -9.20 28.09
N ALA A 618 -9.96 -8.45 27.09
CA ALA A 618 -9.85 -8.83 25.67
C ALA A 618 -8.49 -8.48 25.06
N ILE A 619 -7.39 -8.83 25.72
CA ILE A 619 -6.03 -8.61 25.27
C ILE A 619 -5.13 -9.75 25.72
N GLY A 620 -4.17 -10.16 24.88
CA GLY A 620 -3.25 -11.24 25.21
C GLY A 620 -1.90 -11.13 24.52
N TYR A 621 -1.10 -12.22 24.52
CA TYR A 621 0.26 -12.16 24.00
C TYR A 621 0.33 -11.96 22.46
N ALA A 622 -0.71 -12.30 21.69
CA ALA A 622 -0.77 -12.00 20.25
C ALA A 622 -0.95 -10.50 19.96
N ASP A 623 -1.35 -9.72 20.98
CA ASP A 623 -1.41 -8.26 20.91
C ASP A 623 -0.09 -7.59 21.31
N GLY A 624 0.85 -8.37 21.83
CA GLY A 624 2.17 -7.90 22.26
C GLY A 624 2.33 -7.80 23.77
N VAL A 625 1.37 -8.29 24.57
CA VAL A 625 1.50 -8.36 26.04
C VAL A 625 2.47 -9.48 26.40
N PRO A 626 3.58 -9.21 27.14
CA PRO A 626 4.52 -10.25 27.53
C PRO A 626 3.89 -11.31 28.46
N ARG A 627 4.16 -12.59 28.20
CA ARG A 627 3.65 -13.66 29.07
C ARG A 627 4.24 -13.63 30.48
N SER A 628 5.46 -13.10 30.64
CA SER A 628 6.11 -12.94 31.95
C SER A 628 5.33 -12.04 32.92
N LEU A 629 4.44 -11.19 32.42
CA LEU A 629 3.52 -10.41 33.30
C LEU A 629 2.51 -11.26 34.06
N CYS A 630 2.40 -12.57 33.79
CA CYS A 630 1.54 -13.46 34.59
C CYS A 630 2.04 -13.66 36.06
N GLU A 631 3.29 -13.34 36.36
CA GLU A 631 3.86 -13.54 37.71
C GLU A 631 3.62 -12.31 38.62
N ASN A 632 3.87 -11.09 38.09
CA ASN A 632 3.85 -9.86 38.88
C ASN A 632 3.17 -8.68 38.15
N GLY A 633 2.44 -8.97 37.06
CA GLY A 633 1.77 -7.93 36.28
C GLY A 633 0.53 -7.41 36.96
N GLU A 634 0.22 -6.15 36.70
CA GLU A 634 -0.98 -5.46 37.13
C GLU A 634 -1.62 -4.69 36.02
N VAL A 635 -2.89 -4.37 36.17
CA VAL A 635 -3.63 -3.41 35.34
C VAL A 635 -4.32 -2.40 36.22
N LEU A 636 -4.66 -1.25 35.67
CA LEU A 636 -5.53 -0.30 36.38
C LEU A 636 -6.97 -0.50 35.96
N LEU A 637 -7.86 -0.51 36.88
CA LEU A 637 -9.29 -0.61 36.67
C LEU A 637 -10.03 0.27 37.68
N ARG A 638 -10.83 1.22 37.22
CA ARG A 638 -11.53 2.20 38.07
C ARG A 638 -10.59 2.95 39.04
N GLY A 639 -9.38 3.29 38.56
CA GLY A 639 -8.40 4.01 39.36
C GLY A 639 -7.70 3.18 40.43
N GLN A 640 -7.79 1.87 40.38
CA GLN A 640 -7.17 0.93 41.35
C GLN A 640 -6.33 -0.13 40.62
N ARG A 641 -5.34 -0.70 41.26
CA ARG A 641 -4.49 -1.77 40.74
C ARG A 641 -5.16 -3.11 40.89
N ALA A 642 -5.22 -3.92 39.86
CA ALA A 642 -5.71 -5.28 39.82
C ALA A 642 -4.61 -6.22 39.37
N ALA A 643 -4.30 -7.26 40.11
CA ALA A 643 -3.27 -8.23 39.77
C ALA A 643 -3.69 -9.10 38.58
N ILE A 644 -2.77 -9.36 37.66
CA ILE A 644 -2.95 -10.39 36.64
C ILE A 644 -2.83 -11.76 37.30
N ILE A 645 -3.83 -12.62 37.12
CA ILE A 645 -3.88 -13.96 37.70
C ILE A 645 -3.96 -15.02 36.61
N GLY A 646 -3.30 -16.16 36.88
CA GLY A 646 -3.20 -17.25 35.89
C GLY A 646 -2.37 -16.88 34.66
N THR A 647 -2.26 -17.80 33.74
CA THR A 647 -1.42 -17.64 32.55
C THR A 647 -2.08 -16.71 31.51
N ILE A 648 -1.35 -15.71 30.99
CA ILE A 648 -1.81 -14.86 29.88
C ILE A 648 -2.01 -15.75 28.65
N CYS A 649 -3.21 -15.66 28.03
CA CYS A 649 -3.61 -16.40 26.86
C CYS A 649 -3.26 -15.62 25.56
N MET A 650 -3.51 -16.24 24.38
CA MET A 650 -3.25 -15.60 23.09
C MET A 650 -4.03 -14.28 22.94
N ASP A 651 -5.32 -14.28 23.31
CA ASP A 651 -6.25 -13.19 23.02
C ASP A 651 -6.86 -12.57 24.28
N GLN A 652 -6.58 -13.11 25.47
CA GLN A 652 -7.22 -12.76 26.74
C GLN A 652 -6.22 -12.88 27.88
N LEU A 653 -6.47 -12.11 28.95
CA LEU A 653 -5.85 -12.29 30.28
C LEU A 653 -6.90 -12.09 31.38
N MET A 654 -6.63 -12.60 32.58
CA MET A 654 -7.50 -12.56 33.71
C MET A 654 -6.87 -11.71 34.82
N VAL A 655 -7.71 -10.97 35.53
CA VAL A 655 -7.30 -10.12 36.67
C VAL A 655 -8.21 -10.35 37.86
N ASP A 656 -7.64 -10.31 39.09
CA ASP A 656 -8.39 -10.32 40.31
C ASP A 656 -8.98 -8.92 40.55
N VAL A 657 -10.31 -8.85 40.62
CA VAL A 657 -11.05 -7.61 40.89
C VAL A 657 -11.92 -7.69 42.16
N THR A 658 -11.63 -8.65 43.04
CA THR A 658 -12.41 -8.91 44.25
C THR A 658 -12.57 -7.66 45.11
N ASP A 659 -11.50 -6.88 45.25
CA ASP A 659 -11.47 -5.71 46.11
C ASP A 659 -11.86 -4.41 45.39
N ILE A 660 -12.20 -4.47 44.06
CA ILE A 660 -12.59 -3.31 43.26
C ILE A 660 -14.12 -3.30 43.09
N GLN A 661 -14.77 -2.38 43.76
CA GLN A 661 -16.24 -2.35 43.77
C GLN A 661 -16.82 -1.95 42.38
N GLY A 662 -17.88 -2.65 42.00
CA GLY A 662 -18.75 -2.32 40.88
C GLY A 662 -18.13 -2.54 39.52
N VAL A 663 -17.08 -3.34 39.39
CA VAL A 663 -16.51 -3.75 38.09
C VAL A 663 -17.58 -4.46 37.26
N GLN A 664 -17.71 -4.09 36.00
CA GLN A 664 -18.72 -4.68 35.10
C GLN A 664 -18.18 -4.92 33.71
N ARG A 665 -18.86 -5.77 32.93
CA ARG A 665 -18.58 -5.97 31.55
C ARG A 665 -18.67 -4.64 30.77
N GLY A 666 -17.64 -4.34 29.96
CA GLY A 666 -17.53 -3.09 29.23
C GLY A 666 -16.59 -2.07 29.85
N ASP A 667 -16.22 -2.23 31.14
CA ASP A 667 -15.23 -1.38 31.81
C ASP A 667 -13.88 -1.44 31.05
N ILE A 668 -13.10 -0.37 31.17
CA ILE A 668 -11.81 -0.24 30.51
C ILE A 668 -10.70 -0.44 31.50
N ALA A 669 -9.87 -1.45 31.25
CA ALA A 669 -8.63 -1.67 31.97
C ALA A 669 -7.46 -1.00 31.26
N THR A 670 -6.54 -0.38 32.03
CA THR A 670 -5.32 0.25 31.50
C THR A 670 -4.11 -0.60 31.90
N LEU A 671 -3.40 -1.14 30.89
CA LEU A 671 -2.20 -1.95 31.08
C LEU A 671 -0.94 -1.07 31.14
N ILE A 672 -0.92 0.01 30.37
CA ILE A 672 0.12 1.03 30.35
C ILE A 672 -0.60 2.37 30.27
N GLY A 673 -0.26 3.32 31.12
CA GLY A 673 -0.84 4.65 31.17
C GLY A 673 -1.51 4.95 32.51
N GLN A 674 -2.35 5.97 32.51
CA GLN A 674 -3.00 6.52 33.70
C GLN A 674 -4.49 6.14 33.74
N ASP A 675 -4.98 5.85 34.94
CA ASP A 675 -6.41 5.72 35.25
C ASP A 675 -6.68 6.35 36.64
N GLY A 676 -7.44 7.44 36.67
CA GLY A 676 -7.62 8.24 37.87
C GLY A 676 -6.30 8.87 38.36
N ARG A 677 -5.88 8.51 39.58
CA ARG A 677 -4.61 8.96 40.19
C ARG A 677 -3.48 7.95 40.05
N GLU A 678 -3.80 6.73 39.64
CA GLU A 678 -2.84 5.65 39.46
C GLU A 678 -2.25 5.65 38.05
N GLU A 679 -0.99 5.24 37.96
CA GLU A 679 -0.25 5.11 36.68
C GLU A 679 0.54 3.80 36.68
N ILE A 680 0.53 3.10 35.55
CA ILE A 680 1.48 2.06 35.19
C ILE A 680 2.29 2.57 34.01
N SER A 681 3.53 3.02 34.25
CA SER A 681 4.40 3.51 33.19
C SER A 681 4.89 2.36 32.29
N ALA A 682 5.32 2.69 31.05
CA ALA A 682 5.95 1.70 30.19
C ALA A 682 7.27 1.15 30.79
N VAL A 683 7.94 1.93 31.63
CA VAL A 683 9.15 1.52 32.36
C VAL A 683 8.80 0.51 33.44
N GLU A 684 7.76 0.79 34.25
CA GLU A 684 7.28 -0.15 35.29
C GLU A 684 6.81 -1.47 34.67
N ALA A 685 5.97 -1.40 33.64
CA ALA A 685 5.46 -2.58 32.96
C ALA A 685 6.59 -3.42 32.32
N ALA A 686 7.60 -2.78 31.73
CA ALA A 686 8.76 -3.46 31.17
C ALA A 686 9.60 -4.14 32.28
N LYS A 687 9.84 -3.45 33.39
CA LYS A 687 10.58 -4.03 34.54
C LYS A 687 9.87 -5.26 35.09
N LYS A 688 8.53 -5.22 35.29
CA LYS A 688 7.71 -6.37 35.72
C LYS A 688 7.72 -7.51 34.70
N ALA A 689 7.89 -7.19 33.41
CA ALA A 689 8.00 -8.15 32.32
C ALA A 689 9.44 -8.65 32.09
N GLU A 690 10.41 -8.29 32.93
CA GLU A 690 11.84 -8.62 32.79
C GLU A 690 12.43 -8.21 31.43
N THR A 691 12.03 -7.04 30.95
CA THR A 691 12.49 -6.49 29.67
C THR A 691 12.67 -4.98 29.74
N ILE A 692 12.91 -4.34 28.60
CA ILE A 692 13.10 -2.89 28.46
C ILE A 692 11.91 -2.24 27.75
N PRO A 693 11.63 -0.94 28.00
CA PRO A 693 10.52 -0.23 27.36
C PRO A 693 10.56 -0.29 25.82
N ASN A 694 11.78 -0.30 25.24
CA ASN A 694 11.98 -0.41 23.78
C ASN A 694 11.36 -1.71 23.23
N GLU A 695 11.59 -2.84 23.89
CA GLU A 695 11.04 -4.14 23.48
C GLU A 695 9.55 -4.17 23.70
N LEU A 696 9.08 -3.83 24.89
CA LEU A 696 7.66 -3.83 25.25
C LEU A 696 6.82 -3.06 24.23
N LEU A 697 7.18 -1.80 23.96
CA LEU A 697 6.43 -0.91 23.08
C LEU A 697 6.53 -1.33 21.60
N SER A 698 7.71 -1.74 21.13
CA SER A 698 7.90 -2.13 19.73
C SER A 698 7.21 -3.45 19.37
N ARG A 699 6.92 -4.31 20.35
CA ARG A 699 6.20 -5.58 20.17
C ARG A 699 4.69 -5.43 20.11
N LEU A 700 4.13 -4.26 20.45
CA LEU A 700 2.70 -4.02 20.32
C LEU A 700 2.22 -4.27 18.88
N SER A 701 1.38 -5.28 18.74
CA SER A 701 0.96 -5.86 17.47
C SER A 701 0.16 -4.87 16.60
N SER A 702 0.12 -5.10 15.30
CA SER A 702 -0.76 -4.40 14.35
C SER A 702 -2.24 -4.75 14.54
N ARG A 703 -2.58 -5.75 15.37
CA ARG A 703 -3.96 -6.06 15.80
C ARG A 703 -4.56 -4.96 16.68
N LEU A 704 -3.71 -4.27 17.44
CA LEU A 704 -4.11 -3.12 18.25
C LEU A 704 -4.27 -1.89 17.34
N GLU A 705 -5.42 -1.27 17.38
CA GLU A 705 -5.62 0.01 16.75
C GLU A 705 -4.87 1.12 17.49
N ARG A 706 -4.28 2.08 16.73
CA ARG A 706 -3.70 3.29 17.31
C ARG A 706 -4.72 4.41 17.22
N VAL A 707 -5.29 4.74 18.37
CA VAL A 707 -6.25 5.83 18.52
C VAL A 707 -5.48 7.10 18.84
N VAL A 708 -5.59 8.11 18.00
CA VAL A 708 -4.92 9.39 18.18
C VAL A 708 -5.78 10.29 19.07
N LEU A 709 -5.17 10.83 20.13
CA LEU A 709 -5.75 11.81 21.04
C LEU A 709 -5.27 13.23 20.73
#